data_a2e20ce5a8f52e7cdabe281e2cae7865
#
_entry.id   a2e20ce5a8f52e7cdabe281e2cae7865
#
_cell.length_a   1.000
_cell.length_b   1.000
_cell.length_c   1.000
_cell.angle_alpha   90.00
_cell.angle_beta   90.00
_cell.angle_gamma   90.00
#
_symmetry.space_group_name_H-M   'P 1'
#
loop_
_entity.id
_entity.type
_entity.pdbx_description
1 polymer ?
#
loop_
_entity_poly.entity_id
_entity_poly.type
_entity_poly.pdbx_seq_one_letter_code
_entity_poly.pdbx_strand_id
1 'polypeptide(L)'
;MQAKKRYLILLSAGASLALLFYLLIDLPPARNIRHERGGRKEQPWPHFSDPLPPLQPWDHADTEDYNVHTSPRQKRDGNTSVYKGKRCRMDSCFDHSLCQKNGFKVYVYPQQKGEKISESYQNILAAIEGSRFYTSDPGQACLFVLSLDTLDRDQLSPQYVHNLKAKIQNLPLWNEGRNHLIFNLYSGTWPDYTEELGFDIGQAMLAKASISSDTFRPNFDISIPLFSKDHPRTGGERGFLKYNTIPPFRKYMLVFKGKRYLTGIGSDTRNALYHVHNAEDVVLLTTCKHGKDWQKHKDARCDRDNAEYDRYDYREMLHNSTFCLVPRGRRLGSFRFLEALQAACVPVMLSNGWELPFSEIIDWKTAAVIGDERLLLQIPTTVRSIHQDKILSLRQQTQLLWDAYFSSVEKIVLTTLEIIQDRVLEQGSRSSLMWNSHPGGLFALPQYSSYLGDFPFYYATLGIRPYPKFTAVIHAVSPLVSQSQPILKLLLSVAKSQYCDQIIVLWNCDKPLPAKHRWPATSVPVIVIEGENKVMSSRFLPYPSIMTDAVLSLDEDTVLSTTEVDFAFTVWQSFPERIVGYPARSHFWDSNKERWGYTSKWTNDYSMVLTGAAIYHRYYHFLYTHFLPVSLKTMVDQLANCEDILMNFLVSAVTKLPPIKVTQKKQYKETMMGQSSRASRWADPDHFAQRQTCMNKFASWFGAMPLVHSQMRLDPVLFKDQVSILRKKYRDIERL
;
A
#
# COMPACT_ATOMS: atom_id res chain seq x y z
N MET A 1 63.16 -18.79 16.63
CA MET A 1 62.64 -17.39 16.73
C MET A 1 61.10 -17.27 16.85
N GLN A 2 60.36 -18.19 16.30
CA GLN A 2 58.88 -18.13 16.36
C GLN A 2 58.26 -18.48 17.74
N ALA A 3 58.85 -19.32 18.54
CA ALA A 3 58.35 -19.63 19.86
C ALA A 3 58.39 -18.48 20.88
N LYS A 4 59.43 -17.65 20.83
CA LYS A 4 59.56 -16.45 21.69
C LYS A 4 58.51 -15.37 21.37
N LYS A 5 58.09 -15.21 20.09
CA LYS A 5 57.03 -14.27 19.73
C LYS A 5 55.64 -14.71 20.24
N ARG A 6 55.36 -16.00 20.24
CA ARG A 6 54.08 -16.52 20.77
C ARG A 6 53.98 -16.35 22.30
N TYR A 7 55.10 -16.51 23.03
CA TYR A 7 55.14 -16.29 24.47
C TYR A 7 54.95 -14.81 24.88
N LEU A 8 55.48 -13.92 24.07
CA LEU A 8 55.32 -12.47 24.30
C LEU A 8 53.89 -12.02 24.07
N ILE A 9 53.20 -12.56 23.06
CA ILE A 9 51.77 -12.27 22.76
C ILE A 9 50.84 -12.83 23.86
N LEU A 10 51.14 -14.01 24.38
CA LEU A 10 50.36 -14.59 25.48
C LEU A 10 50.58 -13.82 26.81
N LEU A 11 51.79 -13.32 27.05
CA LEU A 11 52.04 -12.51 28.24
C LEU A 11 51.39 -11.12 28.15
N SER A 12 51.37 -10.50 26.96
CA SER A 12 50.69 -9.21 26.75
C SER A 12 49.15 -9.36 26.84
N ALA A 13 48.59 -10.42 26.32
CA ALA A 13 47.13 -10.74 26.44
C ALA A 13 46.72 -11.02 27.89
N GLY A 14 47.56 -11.76 28.67
CA GLY A 14 47.35 -12.00 30.09
C GLY A 14 47.42 -10.72 30.92
N ALA A 15 48.40 -9.83 30.65
CA ALA A 15 48.49 -8.57 31.33
C ALA A 15 47.33 -7.60 31.02
N SER A 16 46.80 -7.59 29.77
CA SER A 16 45.65 -6.80 29.40
C SER A 16 44.34 -7.32 30.06
N LEU A 17 44.19 -8.65 30.21
CA LEU A 17 43.07 -9.25 30.93
C LEU A 17 43.12 -8.96 32.43
N ALA A 18 44.31 -8.98 33.05
CA ALA A 18 44.50 -8.66 34.49
C ALA A 18 44.23 -7.17 34.76
N LEU A 19 44.61 -6.27 33.82
CA LEU A 19 44.32 -4.83 33.93
C LEU A 19 42.79 -4.54 33.79
N LEU A 20 42.10 -5.26 32.88
CA LEU A 20 40.65 -5.16 32.73
C LEU A 20 39.90 -5.65 33.96
N PHE A 21 40.45 -6.72 34.61
CA PHE A 21 39.85 -7.27 35.83
C PHE A 21 40.10 -6.33 37.04
N TYR A 22 41.24 -5.66 37.11
CA TYR A 22 41.57 -4.66 38.14
C TYR A 22 40.67 -3.41 38.00
N LEU A 23 40.42 -2.93 36.77
CA LEU A 23 39.54 -1.78 36.50
C LEU A 23 38.05 -2.09 36.77
N LEU A 24 37.63 -3.37 36.78
CA LEU A 24 36.28 -3.79 37.11
C LEU A 24 36.04 -3.94 38.62
N ILE A 25 37.08 -4.06 39.44
CA ILE A 25 37.00 -4.21 40.91
C ILE A 25 36.89 -2.86 41.63
N ASP A 26 37.33 -1.76 41.01
CA ASP A 26 37.31 -0.39 41.60
C ASP A 26 36.02 0.40 41.36
N LEU A 27 34.93 -0.25 40.99
CA LEU A 27 33.62 0.42 40.94
C LEU A 27 33.04 0.49 42.38
N PRO A 28 32.73 1.67 42.91
CA PRO A 28 32.13 1.82 44.22
C PRO A 28 30.77 1.13 44.30
N PRO A 29 30.41 0.49 45.39
CA PRO A 29 29.12 -0.20 45.53
C PRO A 29 27.97 0.77 45.45
N ALA A 30 27.01 0.46 44.57
CA ALA A 30 25.78 1.22 44.41
C ALA A 30 25.08 1.36 45.78
N ARG A 31 24.84 2.62 46.18
CA ARG A 31 24.08 2.94 47.38
C ARG A 31 22.68 2.33 47.29
N ASN A 32 22.41 1.35 48.17
CA ASN A 32 21.08 0.82 48.41
C ASN A 32 20.17 1.92 48.98
N ILE A 33 19.27 2.40 48.17
CA ILE A 33 18.13 3.17 48.61
C ILE A 33 17.09 2.12 49.10
N ARG A 34 16.93 2.03 50.38
CA ARG A 34 15.83 1.27 51.00
C ARG A 34 14.51 1.98 50.70
N HIS A 35 13.74 1.45 49.76
CA HIS A 35 12.30 1.73 49.71
C HIS A 35 11.57 0.69 50.57
N GLU A 36 10.79 1.19 51.51
CA GLU A 36 9.88 0.38 52.33
C GLU A 36 8.89 -0.35 51.42
N ARG A 37 8.88 -1.68 51.56
CA ARG A 37 7.93 -2.56 50.88
C ARG A 37 6.59 -2.53 51.61
N GLY A 38 5.63 -1.80 51.01
CA GLY A 38 4.21 -2.11 51.17
C GLY A 38 3.92 -3.47 50.50
N GLY A 39 3.45 -4.43 51.28
CA GLY A 39 3.23 -5.80 50.79
C GLY A 39 2.21 -5.86 49.65
N ARG A 40 2.66 -6.12 48.46
CA ARG A 40 1.84 -6.63 47.35
C ARG A 40 2.08 -8.15 47.28
N LYS A 41 1.01 -8.92 47.46
CA LYS A 41 1.01 -10.35 47.19
C LYS A 41 1.41 -10.59 45.74
N GLU A 42 2.49 -11.33 45.51
CA GLU A 42 2.87 -11.84 44.21
C GLU A 42 1.76 -12.78 43.72
N GLN A 43 1.11 -12.42 42.62
CA GLN A 43 0.27 -13.36 41.87
C GLN A 43 1.19 -14.23 41.00
N PRO A 44 1.00 -15.54 41.00
CA PRO A 44 1.76 -16.45 40.15
C PRO A 44 1.40 -16.15 38.67
N TRP A 45 2.40 -16.25 37.78
CA TRP A 45 2.22 -16.13 36.36
C TRP A 45 1.20 -17.15 35.84
N PRO A 46 0.25 -16.76 34.96
CA PRO A 46 -0.72 -17.68 34.42
C PRO A 46 -0.04 -18.77 33.59
N HIS A 47 -0.46 -20.00 33.76
CA HIS A 47 -0.02 -21.13 32.94
C HIS A 47 -0.49 -20.95 31.48
N PHE A 48 0.34 -21.34 30.52
CA PHE A 48 0.09 -21.28 29.08
C PHE A 48 -1.16 -22.02 28.59
N SER A 49 -1.88 -22.69 29.47
CA SER A 49 -3.09 -23.47 29.19
C SER A 49 -4.40 -22.76 29.54
N ASP A 50 -4.35 -21.58 30.16
CA ASP A 50 -5.57 -20.85 30.46
C ASP A 50 -6.08 -20.08 29.21
N PRO A 51 -7.38 -20.16 28.91
CA PRO A 51 -7.93 -19.38 27.85
C PRO A 51 -7.75 -17.90 28.18
N LEU A 52 -7.13 -17.14 27.24
CA LEU A 52 -7.00 -15.68 27.34
C LEU A 52 -8.41 -15.10 27.62
N PRO A 53 -8.56 -14.25 28.63
CA PRO A 53 -9.81 -13.54 28.82
C PRO A 53 -10.13 -12.75 27.55
N PRO A 54 -11.41 -12.62 27.17
CA PRO A 54 -11.79 -11.82 26.01
C PRO A 54 -11.17 -10.44 26.17
N LEU A 55 -10.47 -9.99 25.12
CA LEU A 55 -9.94 -8.63 25.02
C LEU A 55 -11.10 -7.68 25.26
N GLN A 56 -11.16 -7.12 26.45
CA GLN A 56 -12.02 -5.95 26.70
C GLN A 56 -11.52 -4.84 25.76
N PRO A 57 -12.42 -4.08 25.13
CA PRO A 57 -12.02 -2.87 24.46
C PRO A 57 -11.13 -2.09 25.43
N TRP A 58 -9.98 -1.63 24.95
CA TRP A 58 -9.08 -0.79 25.73
C TRP A 58 -9.92 0.35 26.29
N ASP A 59 -10.31 0.24 27.55
CA ASP A 59 -10.76 1.40 28.30
C ASP A 59 -9.61 2.38 28.17
N HIS A 60 -9.93 3.51 27.57
CA HIS A 60 -9.04 4.65 27.50
C HIS A 60 -8.62 4.93 28.94
N ALA A 61 -7.42 4.41 29.32
CA ALA A 61 -6.76 4.92 30.50
C ALA A 61 -6.68 6.42 30.30
N ASP A 62 -7.25 7.14 31.22
CA ASP A 62 -7.34 8.60 31.28
C ASP A 62 -6.08 9.26 30.71
N THR A 63 -6.00 9.42 29.40
CA THR A 63 -5.39 10.57 28.83
C THR A 63 -6.33 11.68 29.24
N GLU A 64 -5.92 12.47 30.22
CA GLU A 64 -6.57 13.75 30.48
C GLU A 64 -6.88 14.34 29.11
N ASP A 65 -8.16 14.35 28.79
CA ASP A 65 -8.71 15.09 27.68
C ASP A 65 -8.19 16.51 27.87
N TYR A 66 -7.11 16.87 27.16
CA TYR A 66 -6.91 18.25 26.85
C TYR A 66 -8.08 18.60 25.92
N ASN A 67 -9.22 18.81 26.56
CA ASN A 67 -10.34 19.49 25.99
C ASN A 67 -9.79 20.82 25.49
N VAL A 68 -9.37 20.82 24.23
CA VAL A 68 -9.23 22.04 23.48
C VAL A 68 -10.63 22.63 23.52
N HIS A 69 -10.85 23.53 24.47
CA HIS A 69 -12.05 24.32 24.53
C HIS A 69 -12.22 24.94 23.15
N THR A 70 -13.09 24.36 22.35
CA THR A 70 -13.61 25.00 21.16
C THR A 70 -14.23 26.29 21.65
N SER A 71 -13.49 27.39 21.46
CA SER A 71 -14.05 28.73 21.74
C SER A 71 -15.42 28.83 21.10
N PRO A 72 -16.39 29.50 21.77
CA PRO A 72 -17.70 29.69 21.21
C PRO A 72 -17.54 30.25 19.79
N ARG A 73 -18.13 29.58 18.82
CA ARG A 73 -18.18 30.01 17.42
C ARG A 73 -18.60 31.46 17.40
N GLN A 74 -17.69 32.39 17.08
CA GLN A 74 -18.11 33.71 16.65
C GLN A 74 -18.92 33.48 15.37
N LYS A 75 -20.24 33.65 15.47
CA LYS A 75 -21.10 33.85 14.31
C LYS A 75 -20.51 35.00 13.51
N ARG A 76 -19.79 34.69 12.44
CA ARG A 76 -19.56 35.64 11.37
C ARG A 76 -20.92 35.83 10.71
N ASP A 77 -21.52 36.99 10.98
CA ASP A 77 -22.72 37.43 10.30
C ASP A 77 -22.47 37.45 8.78
N GLY A 78 -23.32 36.74 8.10
CA GLY A 78 -23.79 37.06 6.79
C GLY A 78 -22.81 37.07 5.63
N ASN A 79 -22.29 35.91 5.20
CA ASN A 79 -22.18 35.71 3.77
C ASN A 79 -22.77 34.35 3.41
N THR A 80 -23.78 34.42 2.58
CA THR A 80 -24.60 33.32 2.13
C THR A 80 -23.73 32.23 1.53
N SER A 81 -23.66 31.08 2.22
CA SER A 81 -23.09 29.84 1.68
C SER A 81 -23.70 29.60 0.29
N VAL A 82 -22.87 29.40 -0.72
CA VAL A 82 -23.26 29.08 -2.10
C VAL A 82 -24.15 27.84 -2.18
N TYR A 83 -24.16 27.05 -1.14
CA TYR A 83 -24.94 25.82 -0.99
C TYR A 83 -26.17 26.00 -0.10
N LYS A 84 -26.66 27.24 0.05
CA LYS A 84 -27.87 27.56 0.80
C LYS A 84 -29.09 26.98 0.11
N GLY A 85 -29.55 25.87 0.64
CA GLY A 85 -30.89 25.36 0.31
C GLY A 85 -31.06 23.84 0.33
N LYS A 86 -30.03 23.05 0.00
CA LYS A 86 -30.16 21.60 0.01
C LYS A 86 -29.05 20.95 0.83
N ARG A 87 -29.39 20.45 2.03
CA ARG A 87 -28.52 19.54 2.79
C ARG A 87 -28.47 18.20 2.06
N CYS A 88 -27.67 18.10 0.98
CA CYS A 88 -27.49 16.87 0.25
C CYS A 88 -26.89 15.77 1.13
N ARG A 89 -27.47 14.59 1.04
CA ARG A 89 -27.01 13.33 1.63
C ARG A 89 -27.15 12.26 0.56
N MET A 90 -26.56 11.09 0.78
CA MET A 90 -26.69 9.97 -0.15
C MET A 90 -28.13 9.53 -0.36
N ASP A 91 -28.97 9.56 0.67
CA ASP A 91 -30.39 9.22 0.61
C ASP A 91 -31.28 10.24 -0.12
N SER A 92 -30.88 11.51 -0.18
CA SER A 92 -31.71 12.59 -0.74
C SER A 92 -31.26 13.08 -2.12
N CYS A 93 -29.96 13.12 -2.38
CA CYS A 93 -29.38 13.72 -3.58
C CYS A 93 -28.69 12.71 -4.52
N PHE A 94 -28.68 11.43 -4.14
CA PHE A 94 -28.11 10.35 -4.97
C PHE A 94 -29.19 9.32 -5.32
N ASP A 95 -29.20 8.86 -6.55
CA ASP A 95 -30.14 7.81 -7.00
C ASP A 95 -29.44 6.45 -6.98
N HIS A 96 -29.71 5.68 -5.94
CA HIS A 96 -29.15 4.33 -5.76
C HIS A 96 -29.70 3.31 -6.78
N SER A 97 -30.85 3.57 -7.40
CA SER A 97 -31.48 2.65 -8.35
C SER A 97 -30.61 2.40 -9.58
N LEU A 98 -29.85 3.41 -10.00
CA LEU A 98 -28.90 3.30 -11.10
C LEU A 98 -27.75 2.32 -10.81
N CYS A 99 -27.37 2.19 -9.52
CA CYS A 99 -26.29 1.31 -9.09
C CYS A 99 -26.75 -0.13 -8.85
N GLN A 100 -28.02 -0.34 -8.49
CA GLN A 100 -28.55 -1.66 -8.12
C GLN A 100 -28.52 -2.66 -9.29
N LYS A 101 -28.75 -2.17 -10.51
CA LYS A 101 -28.86 -3.02 -11.71
C LYS A 101 -27.49 -3.50 -12.23
N ASN A 102 -26.49 -2.61 -12.26
CA ASN A 102 -25.22 -2.85 -12.96
C ASN A 102 -23.99 -2.73 -12.02
N GLY A 103 -24.22 -2.55 -10.70
CA GLY A 103 -23.18 -2.24 -9.74
C GLY A 103 -22.67 -0.82 -9.85
N PHE A 104 -21.59 -0.52 -9.10
CA PHE A 104 -20.98 0.80 -9.13
C PHE A 104 -20.13 0.99 -10.38
N LYS A 105 -20.67 1.73 -11.37
CA LYS A 105 -20.01 2.07 -12.63
C LYS A 105 -19.98 3.56 -12.84
N VAL A 106 -18.89 4.05 -13.44
CA VAL A 106 -18.60 5.48 -13.66
C VAL A 106 -18.51 5.77 -15.16
N TYR A 107 -19.29 6.72 -15.61
CA TYR A 107 -19.24 7.22 -16.98
C TYR A 107 -18.55 8.59 -17.02
N VAL A 108 -17.64 8.77 -17.97
CA VAL A 108 -17.01 10.05 -18.29
C VAL A 108 -17.65 10.60 -19.54
N TYR A 109 -18.14 11.83 -19.47
CA TYR A 109 -18.70 12.50 -20.66
C TYR A 109 -17.64 12.60 -21.76
N PRO A 110 -18.04 12.46 -23.04
CA PRO A 110 -17.11 12.64 -24.16
C PRO A 110 -16.60 14.07 -24.22
N GLN A 111 -15.33 14.23 -24.55
CA GLN A 111 -14.70 15.54 -24.69
C GLN A 111 -15.31 16.29 -25.87
N GLN A 112 -15.73 17.50 -25.65
CA GLN A 112 -16.26 18.37 -26.70
C GLN A 112 -15.13 18.96 -27.54
N LYS A 113 -15.29 19.01 -28.85
CA LYS A 113 -14.30 19.61 -29.79
C LYS A 113 -14.05 21.07 -29.43
N GLY A 114 -12.79 21.45 -29.26
CA GLY A 114 -12.37 22.81 -28.95
C GLY A 114 -12.27 23.19 -27.47
N GLU A 115 -12.69 22.31 -26.55
CA GLU A 115 -12.49 22.52 -25.10
C GLU A 115 -11.05 22.20 -24.68
N LYS A 116 -10.43 23.16 -23.98
CA LYS A 116 -9.11 22.96 -23.38
C LYS A 116 -9.27 22.33 -22.03
N ILE A 117 -8.55 21.25 -21.81
CA ILE A 117 -8.48 20.53 -20.53
C ILE A 117 -7.04 20.61 -20.03
N SER A 118 -6.84 20.93 -18.75
CA SER A 118 -5.52 20.91 -18.13
C SER A 118 -4.96 19.50 -18.04
N GLU A 119 -3.64 19.36 -18.04
CA GLU A 119 -2.95 18.09 -17.88
C GLU A 119 -3.38 17.36 -16.59
N SER A 120 -3.54 18.11 -15.49
CA SER A 120 -4.01 17.56 -14.22
C SER A 120 -5.41 16.96 -14.34
N TYR A 121 -6.31 17.60 -15.08
CA TYR A 121 -7.65 17.08 -15.30
C TYR A 121 -7.66 15.87 -16.24
N GLN A 122 -6.82 15.89 -17.29
CA GLN A 122 -6.63 14.72 -18.16
C GLN A 122 -6.13 13.51 -17.37
N ASN A 123 -5.22 13.72 -16.41
CA ASN A 123 -4.72 12.65 -15.55
C ASN A 123 -5.84 12.06 -14.66
N ILE A 124 -6.75 12.89 -14.15
CA ILE A 124 -7.93 12.43 -13.41
C ILE A 124 -8.85 11.58 -14.31
N LEU A 125 -9.21 12.10 -15.49
CA LEU A 125 -10.10 11.37 -16.41
C LEU A 125 -9.48 10.05 -16.86
N ALA A 126 -8.19 10.05 -17.20
CA ALA A 126 -7.48 8.84 -17.59
C ALA A 126 -7.36 7.81 -16.43
N ALA A 127 -7.28 8.26 -15.18
CA ALA A 127 -7.32 7.36 -14.02
C ALA A 127 -8.69 6.71 -13.87
N ILE A 128 -9.77 7.44 -14.13
CA ILE A 128 -11.13 6.88 -14.11
C ILE A 128 -11.33 5.89 -15.25
N GLU A 129 -10.96 6.27 -16.49
CA GLU A 129 -11.11 5.44 -17.69
C GLU A 129 -10.28 4.14 -17.61
N GLY A 130 -9.09 4.19 -16.98
CA GLY A 130 -8.26 3.02 -16.72
C GLY A 130 -8.71 2.16 -15.54
N SER A 131 -9.73 2.58 -14.79
CA SER A 131 -10.19 1.90 -13.59
C SER A 131 -11.19 0.77 -13.90
N ARG A 132 -11.35 -0.14 -12.94
CA ARG A 132 -12.39 -1.19 -12.96
C ARG A 132 -13.83 -0.64 -12.92
N PHE A 133 -13.99 0.62 -12.55
CA PHE A 133 -15.28 1.28 -12.42
C PHE A 133 -15.81 1.83 -13.74
N TYR A 134 -14.93 2.04 -14.71
CA TYR A 134 -15.27 2.72 -15.96
C TYR A 134 -16.29 1.94 -16.80
N THR A 135 -17.21 2.67 -17.40
CA THR A 135 -18.08 2.19 -18.47
C THR A 135 -18.22 3.23 -19.56
N SER A 136 -18.21 2.81 -20.82
CA SER A 136 -18.47 3.67 -21.97
C SER A 136 -19.97 3.83 -22.27
N ASP A 137 -20.82 3.02 -21.62
CA ASP A 137 -22.27 3.07 -21.78
C ASP A 137 -22.91 3.86 -20.63
N PRO A 138 -23.47 5.06 -20.90
CA PRO A 138 -24.12 5.86 -19.86
C PRO A 138 -25.35 5.17 -19.24
N GLY A 139 -26.00 4.24 -19.95
CA GLY A 139 -27.11 3.45 -19.42
C GLY A 139 -26.73 2.45 -18.35
N GLN A 140 -25.44 2.11 -18.24
CA GLN A 140 -24.90 1.25 -17.19
C GLN A 140 -24.29 2.06 -16.02
N ALA A 141 -24.12 3.36 -16.18
CA ALA A 141 -23.46 4.18 -15.19
C ALA A 141 -24.35 4.49 -14.00
N CYS A 142 -23.75 4.51 -12.84
CA CYS A 142 -24.36 4.96 -11.59
C CYS A 142 -23.76 6.31 -11.11
N LEU A 143 -22.58 6.65 -11.60
CA LEU A 143 -21.92 7.92 -11.33
C LEU A 143 -21.42 8.54 -12.63
N PHE A 144 -21.53 9.86 -12.75
CA PHE A 144 -21.15 10.62 -13.94
C PHE A 144 -20.04 11.62 -13.60
N VAL A 145 -19.03 11.75 -14.46
CA VAL A 145 -17.93 12.70 -14.32
C VAL A 145 -17.85 13.58 -15.57
N LEU A 146 -17.74 14.87 -15.35
CA LEU A 146 -17.69 15.85 -16.44
C LEU A 146 -16.40 15.75 -17.24
N SER A 147 -16.45 16.00 -18.54
CA SER A 147 -15.27 16.24 -19.38
C SER A 147 -14.89 17.73 -19.46
N LEU A 148 -15.56 18.57 -18.68
CA LEU A 148 -15.26 20.00 -18.55
C LEU A 148 -14.34 20.22 -17.36
N ASP A 149 -13.24 20.96 -17.57
CA ASP A 149 -12.25 21.20 -16.52
C ASP A 149 -12.80 22.13 -15.43
N THR A 150 -12.99 21.56 -14.24
CA THR A 150 -13.51 22.26 -13.06
C THR A 150 -12.44 22.45 -11.98
N LEU A 151 -11.18 22.05 -12.23
CA LEU A 151 -10.12 22.08 -11.23
C LEU A 151 -9.76 23.47 -10.77
N ASP A 152 -9.65 24.42 -11.71
CA ASP A 152 -9.23 25.78 -11.38
C ASP A 152 -10.36 26.78 -11.60
N ARG A 153 -10.85 27.32 -10.49
CA ARG A 153 -11.90 28.34 -10.46
C ARG A 153 -11.39 29.71 -10.00
N ASP A 154 -10.05 29.92 -10.04
CA ASP A 154 -9.46 31.23 -9.87
C ASP A 154 -9.58 32.04 -11.17
N GLN A 155 -10.38 33.09 -11.16
CA GLN A 155 -10.65 33.90 -12.37
C GLN A 155 -9.39 34.57 -12.96
N LEU A 156 -8.33 34.69 -12.19
CA LEU A 156 -7.03 35.19 -12.63
C LEU A 156 -6.13 34.12 -13.23
N SER A 157 -6.56 32.85 -13.14
CA SER A 157 -5.78 31.75 -13.69
C SER A 157 -5.93 31.63 -15.21
N PRO A 158 -4.84 31.33 -15.94
CA PRO A 158 -4.92 31.04 -17.36
C PRO A 158 -5.68 29.74 -17.69
N GLN A 159 -5.95 28.91 -16.68
CA GLN A 159 -6.69 27.64 -16.79
C GLN A 159 -8.18 27.80 -16.45
N TYR A 160 -8.64 29.03 -16.15
CA TYR A 160 -10.04 29.28 -15.84
C TYR A 160 -10.94 29.03 -17.05
N VAL A 161 -11.92 28.14 -16.89
CA VAL A 161 -12.92 27.83 -17.92
C VAL A 161 -14.11 28.78 -17.78
N HIS A 162 -14.33 29.61 -18.81
CA HIS A 162 -15.45 30.54 -18.87
C HIS A 162 -16.78 29.83 -19.22
N ASN A 163 -17.90 30.44 -18.84
CA ASN A 163 -19.25 29.98 -19.18
C ASN A 163 -19.58 28.56 -18.78
N LEU A 164 -18.91 28.05 -17.73
CA LEU A 164 -19.06 26.67 -17.25
C LEU A 164 -20.52 26.35 -16.89
N LYS A 165 -21.26 27.32 -16.30
CA LYS A 165 -22.67 27.15 -15.94
C LYS A 165 -23.52 26.75 -17.17
N ALA A 166 -23.41 27.50 -18.27
CA ALA A 166 -24.18 27.22 -19.49
C ALA A 166 -23.77 25.88 -20.13
N LYS A 167 -22.47 25.56 -20.11
CA LYS A 167 -21.95 24.30 -20.66
C LYS A 167 -22.47 23.10 -19.90
N ILE A 168 -22.51 23.15 -18.56
CA ILE A 168 -23.00 22.06 -17.71
C ILE A 168 -24.51 21.86 -17.88
N GLN A 169 -25.28 22.96 -17.91
CA GLN A 169 -26.73 22.89 -18.09
C GLN A 169 -27.15 22.26 -19.43
N ASN A 170 -26.29 22.35 -20.45
CA ASN A 170 -26.53 21.74 -21.76
C ASN A 170 -26.16 20.26 -21.83
N LEU A 171 -25.61 19.66 -20.78
CA LEU A 171 -25.28 18.23 -20.76
C LEU A 171 -26.55 17.37 -20.63
N PRO A 172 -26.76 16.37 -21.50
CA PRO A 172 -28.03 15.65 -21.60
C PRO A 172 -28.38 14.83 -20.35
N LEU A 173 -27.38 14.46 -19.55
CA LEU A 173 -27.56 13.61 -18.35
C LEU A 173 -27.32 14.38 -17.04
N TRP A 174 -27.24 15.72 -17.09
CA TRP A 174 -26.88 16.51 -15.91
C TRP A 174 -27.86 16.38 -14.74
N ASN A 175 -29.14 16.29 -15.02
CA ASN A 175 -30.22 16.08 -14.02
C ASN A 175 -29.99 16.85 -12.70
N GLU A 176 -29.82 18.15 -12.77
CA GLU A 176 -29.51 19.05 -11.63
C GLU A 176 -28.27 18.60 -10.80
N GLY A 177 -27.36 17.87 -11.41
CA GLY A 177 -26.14 17.36 -10.75
C GLY A 177 -26.31 16.04 -10.00
N ARG A 178 -27.50 15.44 -10.03
CA ARG A 178 -27.75 14.16 -9.36
C ARG A 178 -26.85 13.07 -9.92
N ASN A 179 -26.22 12.27 -9.06
CA ASN A 179 -25.23 11.25 -9.42
C ASN A 179 -24.00 11.78 -10.19
N HIS A 180 -23.66 13.05 -10.04
CA HIS A 180 -22.45 13.61 -10.63
C HIS A 180 -21.36 13.85 -9.59
N LEU A 181 -20.10 13.67 -10.00
CA LEU A 181 -18.91 13.98 -9.21
C LEU A 181 -18.13 15.11 -9.89
N ILE A 182 -17.84 16.16 -9.14
CA ILE A 182 -17.07 17.33 -9.58
C ILE A 182 -15.77 17.39 -8.82
N PHE A 183 -14.64 17.45 -9.55
CA PHE A 183 -13.32 17.65 -8.96
C PHE A 183 -12.96 19.13 -8.96
N ASN A 184 -12.40 19.63 -7.84
CA ASN A 184 -11.91 21.00 -7.73
C ASN A 184 -10.65 21.07 -6.85
N LEU A 185 -9.59 21.69 -7.34
CA LEU A 185 -8.35 21.93 -6.61
C LEU A 185 -8.21 23.38 -6.12
N TYR A 186 -8.66 24.33 -6.92
CA TYR A 186 -8.52 25.75 -6.64
C TYR A 186 -9.87 26.45 -6.76
N SER A 187 -10.31 27.07 -5.67
CA SER A 187 -11.50 27.91 -5.64
C SER A 187 -11.16 29.32 -5.18
N GLY A 188 -11.99 30.25 -5.58
CA GLY A 188 -11.88 31.64 -5.21
C GLY A 188 -10.67 32.36 -5.81
N THR A 189 -10.82 33.67 -5.90
CA THR A 189 -9.84 34.60 -6.50
C THR A 189 -9.41 35.62 -5.45
N TRP A 190 -8.22 36.22 -5.63
CA TRP A 190 -7.81 37.36 -4.82
C TRP A 190 -8.86 38.48 -4.90
N PRO A 191 -9.19 39.23 -3.79
CA PRO A 191 -8.52 39.15 -2.49
C PRO A 191 -9.08 38.11 -1.52
N ASP A 192 -10.30 37.61 -1.72
CA ASP A 192 -11.09 36.94 -0.70
C ASP A 192 -10.92 35.44 -0.66
N TYR A 193 -10.45 34.83 -1.76
CA TYR A 193 -10.27 33.39 -1.89
C TYR A 193 -11.46 32.57 -1.36
N THR A 194 -12.67 33.01 -1.74
CA THR A 194 -13.91 32.32 -1.36
C THR A 194 -13.94 30.87 -1.85
N GLU A 195 -14.76 30.03 -1.24
CA GLU A 195 -14.90 28.64 -1.70
C GLU A 195 -15.85 28.50 -2.91
N GLU A 196 -16.26 29.59 -3.51
CA GLU A 196 -17.18 29.63 -4.64
C GLU A 196 -16.56 29.08 -5.92
N LEU A 197 -17.33 28.24 -6.63
CA LEU A 197 -16.94 27.65 -7.90
C LEU A 197 -17.36 28.50 -9.11
N GLY A 198 -18.21 29.52 -8.90
CA GLY A 198 -18.74 30.40 -9.95
C GLY A 198 -19.84 29.74 -10.79
N PHE A 199 -20.39 28.60 -10.37
CA PHE A 199 -21.57 27.95 -10.92
C PHE A 199 -22.27 27.11 -9.86
N ASP A 200 -23.57 26.85 -10.08
CA ASP A 200 -24.36 25.99 -9.18
C ASP A 200 -24.10 24.52 -9.53
N ILE A 201 -23.66 23.76 -8.52
CA ILE A 201 -23.41 22.31 -8.64
C ILE A 201 -24.68 21.48 -8.39
N GLY A 202 -25.76 22.09 -7.97
CA GLY A 202 -27.01 21.41 -7.66
C GLY A 202 -26.85 20.30 -6.64
N GLN A 203 -27.20 19.07 -7.03
CA GLN A 203 -27.13 17.85 -6.22
C GLN A 203 -25.82 17.07 -6.40
N ALA A 204 -24.83 17.64 -7.14
CA ALA A 204 -23.57 16.93 -7.38
C ALA A 204 -22.73 16.78 -6.10
N MET A 205 -21.99 15.66 -6.02
CA MET A 205 -20.93 15.45 -5.04
C MET A 205 -19.71 16.27 -5.42
N LEU A 206 -19.01 16.81 -4.44
CA LEU A 206 -17.83 17.62 -4.64
C LEU A 206 -16.59 16.93 -4.06
N ALA A 207 -15.66 16.54 -4.92
CA ALA A 207 -14.31 16.14 -4.56
C ALA A 207 -13.41 17.37 -4.59
N LYS A 208 -13.17 18.01 -3.44
CA LYS A 208 -12.54 19.32 -3.36
C LYS A 208 -11.33 19.34 -2.48
N ALA A 209 -10.24 19.92 -2.97
CA ALA A 209 -9.09 20.29 -2.15
C ALA A 209 -9.38 21.60 -1.39
N SER A 210 -8.82 21.75 -0.21
CA SER A 210 -8.95 22.96 0.61
C SER A 210 -10.39 23.29 1.00
N ILE A 211 -11.24 22.31 1.21
CA ILE A 211 -12.61 22.49 1.65
C ILE A 211 -12.67 22.81 3.16
N SER A 212 -13.52 23.77 3.54
CA SER A 212 -13.76 24.10 4.93
C SER A 212 -14.73 23.12 5.58
N SER A 213 -14.51 22.80 6.86
CA SER A 213 -15.46 22.03 7.69
C SER A 213 -16.85 22.67 7.76
N ASP A 214 -16.96 24.00 7.52
CA ASP A 214 -18.24 24.72 7.53
C ASP A 214 -19.05 24.52 6.23
N THR A 215 -18.37 24.25 5.11
CA THR A 215 -18.99 24.04 3.79
C THR A 215 -19.06 22.57 3.39
N PHE A 216 -18.27 21.73 4.02
CA PHE A 216 -18.22 20.29 3.76
C PHE A 216 -19.55 19.61 4.13
N ARG A 217 -20.06 18.77 3.23
CA ARG A 217 -21.26 17.93 3.46
C ARG A 217 -20.81 16.53 3.86
N PRO A 218 -20.81 16.19 5.17
CA PRO A 218 -20.35 14.86 5.65
C PRO A 218 -21.12 13.72 4.98
N ASN A 219 -20.43 12.61 4.70
CA ASN A 219 -20.96 11.44 4.01
C ASN A 219 -21.53 11.72 2.60
N PHE A 220 -21.24 12.90 2.03
CA PHE A 220 -21.63 13.24 0.67
C PHE A 220 -20.46 13.80 -0.15
N ASP A 221 -19.84 14.90 0.30
CA ASP A 221 -18.63 15.42 -0.33
C ASP A 221 -17.40 14.60 0.04
N ILE A 222 -16.30 14.83 -0.65
CA ILE A 222 -15.00 14.19 -0.37
C ILE A 222 -13.91 15.26 -0.33
N SER A 223 -13.22 15.36 0.80
CA SER A 223 -12.01 16.17 0.85
C SER A 223 -10.86 15.41 0.22
N ILE A 224 -10.23 15.99 -0.81
CA ILE A 224 -9.07 15.45 -1.50
C ILE A 224 -7.83 16.30 -1.23
N PRO A 225 -6.59 15.76 -1.35
CA PRO A 225 -5.40 16.58 -1.19
C PRO A 225 -5.24 17.57 -2.33
N LEU A 226 -4.61 18.71 -2.04
CA LEU A 226 -4.14 19.62 -3.07
C LEU A 226 -2.83 19.06 -3.67
N PHE A 227 -2.85 18.68 -4.93
CA PHE A 227 -1.67 18.19 -5.64
C PHE A 227 -1.25 19.14 -6.77
N SER A 228 0.06 19.13 -7.10
CA SER A 228 0.63 19.96 -8.16
C SER A 228 0.46 19.31 -9.53
N LYS A 229 0.69 20.07 -10.60
CA LYS A 229 0.76 19.55 -11.97
C LYS A 229 1.84 18.46 -12.16
N ASP A 230 2.90 18.55 -11.37
CA ASP A 230 4.04 17.62 -11.41
C ASP A 230 3.80 16.36 -10.55
N HIS A 231 2.62 16.25 -9.92
CA HIS A 231 2.26 15.04 -9.17
C HIS A 231 2.09 13.86 -10.14
N PRO A 232 2.76 12.71 -9.92
CA PRO A 232 2.80 11.62 -10.91
C PRO A 232 1.40 11.09 -11.20
N ARG A 233 1.14 10.78 -12.46
CA ARG A 233 -0.13 10.19 -12.89
C ARG A 233 -0.34 8.82 -12.27
N THR A 234 0.68 7.93 -12.37
CA THR A 234 0.66 6.54 -11.90
C THR A 234 1.94 6.22 -11.14
N GLY A 235 1.90 5.22 -10.28
CA GLY A 235 3.05 4.69 -9.54
C GLY A 235 3.56 5.61 -8.43
N GLY A 236 4.09 6.76 -8.79
CA GLY A 236 4.64 7.75 -7.86
C GLY A 236 6.00 7.39 -7.25
N GLU A 237 6.65 8.38 -6.62
CA GLU A 237 7.84 8.14 -5.82
C GLU A 237 7.49 7.31 -4.58
N ARG A 238 8.35 6.35 -4.25
CA ARG A 238 8.23 5.64 -2.97
C ARG A 238 8.40 6.59 -1.80
N GLY A 239 7.78 6.25 -0.68
CA GLY A 239 8.03 6.94 0.57
C GLY A 239 9.49 6.86 1.00
N PHE A 240 9.96 7.88 1.72
CA PHE A 240 11.38 8.05 2.06
C PHE A 240 11.79 7.32 3.35
N LEU A 241 10.91 6.60 4.03
CA LEU A 241 11.25 5.86 5.23
C LEU A 241 12.12 4.64 4.89
N LYS A 242 13.45 4.81 4.90
CA LYS A 242 14.41 3.74 4.60
C LYS A 242 14.64 2.79 5.77
N TYR A 243 14.56 3.28 7.01
CA TYR A 243 14.91 2.53 8.21
C TYR A 243 13.92 2.77 9.35
N ASN A 244 13.52 1.70 10.00
CA ASN A 244 12.73 1.72 11.24
C ASN A 244 13.66 1.75 12.46
N THR A 245 14.53 2.76 12.54
CA THR A 245 15.46 2.89 13.66
C THR A 245 14.82 3.59 14.85
N ILE A 246 15.11 3.11 16.04
CA ILE A 246 14.80 3.75 17.32
C ILE A 246 16.12 4.09 18.01
N PRO A 247 16.34 5.35 18.39
CA PRO A 247 15.49 6.54 18.17
C PRO A 247 15.44 6.95 16.70
N PRO A 248 14.29 7.51 16.24
CA PRO A 248 14.13 7.99 14.86
C PRO A 248 14.91 9.29 14.65
N PHE A 249 16.22 9.18 14.51
CA PHE A 249 17.13 10.32 14.48
C PHE A 249 17.02 11.10 13.17
N ARG A 250 16.79 12.41 13.26
CA ARG A 250 16.80 13.36 12.16
C ARG A 250 17.51 14.64 12.61
N LYS A 251 18.17 15.34 11.67
CA LYS A 251 18.94 16.56 11.94
C LYS A 251 18.07 17.67 12.54
N TYR A 252 16.87 17.84 12.02
CA TYR A 252 15.94 18.87 12.46
C TYR A 252 14.73 18.24 13.14
N MET A 253 14.26 18.89 14.20
CA MET A 253 13.01 18.49 14.86
C MET A 253 11.79 18.99 14.08
N LEU A 254 11.75 20.31 13.77
CA LEU A 254 10.60 20.93 13.10
C LEU A 254 11.08 21.87 12.00
N VAL A 255 10.54 21.71 10.79
CA VAL A 255 10.91 22.55 9.65
C VAL A 255 9.74 23.14 8.91
N PHE A 256 9.99 24.29 8.30
CA PHE A 256 9.15 24.90 7.28
C PHE A 256 10.01 25.69 6.31
N LYS A 257 9.70 25.61 5.02
CA LYS A 257 10.27 26.48 4.01
C LYS A 257 9.17 26.91 3.04
N GLY A 258 8.89 28.21 2.94
CA GLY A 258 7.81 28.67 2.09
C GLY A 258 7.64 30.18 1.97
N LYS A 259 6.72 30.60 1.11
CA LYS A 259 6.38 32.02 0.96
C LYS A 259 5.61 32.52 2.16
N ARG A 260 5.96 33.71 2.64
CA ARG A 260 5.11 34.49 3.54
C ARG A 260 4.37 35.59 2.76
N TYR A 261 3.21 35.91 3.23
CA TYR A 261 2.41 36.99 2.66
C TYR A 261 2.52 38.20 3.60
N LEU A 262 2.69 39.39 3.02
CA LEU A 262 2.83 40.60 3.84
C LEU A 262 1.48 41.04 4.44
N THR A 263 0.40 40.76 3.72
CA THR A 263 -0.96 41.13 4.13
C THR A 263 -1.98 40.07 3.71
N GLY A 264 -3.19 40.10 4.25
CA GLY A 264 -4.33 39.28 3.88
C GLY A 264 -4.29 37.86 4.46
N ILE A 265 -5.18 37.00 3.99
CA ILE A 265 -5.42 35.66 4.54
C ILE A 265 -4.12 34.85 4.63
N GLY A 266 -3.86 34.22 5.80
CA GLY A 266 -2.68 33.39 6.06
C GLY A 266 -1.37 34.17 6.23
N SER A 267 -1.39 35.51 6.31
CA SER A 267 -0.21 36.32 6.58
C SER A 267 0.23 36.20 8.03
N ASP A 268 -0.70 36.26 8.98
CA ASP A 268 -0.39 36.32 10.41
C ASP A 268 0.39 35.09 10.88
N THR A 269 -0.11 33.89 10.61
CA THR A 269 0.56 32.64 10.94
C THR A 269 1.98 32.57 10.35
N ARG A 270 2.12 32.87 9.06
CA ARG A 270 3.42 32.77 8.37
C ARG A 270 4.41 33.87 8.78
N ASN A 271 3.92 35.06 9.11
CA ASN A 271 4.76 36.13 9.65
C ASN A 271 5.25 35.81 11.07
N ALA A 272 4.42 35.15 11.87
CA ALA A 272 4.75 34.77 13.23
C ALA A 272 5.78 33.62 13.34
N LEU A 273 6.00 32.83 12.26
CA LEU A 273 7.00 31.76 12.22
C LEU A 273 8.42 32.24 12.60
N TYR A 274 8.72 33.49 12.32
CA TYR A 274 9.98 34.12 12.70
C TYR A 274 10.27 34.06 14.20
N HIS A 275 9.24 34.11 15.04
CA HIS A 275 9.39 34.09 16.50
C HIS A 275 9.65 32.69 17.06
N VAL A 276 9.45 31.67 16.25
CA VAL A 276 9.60 30.25 16.62
C VAL A 276 10.91 29.67 16.08
N HIS A 277 11.45 30.28 15.02
CA HIS A 277 12.69 29.84 14.37
C HIS A 277 13.92 30.06 15.29
N ASN A 278 14.74 29.00 15.50
CA ASN A 278 15.96 29.06 16.33
C ASN A 278 17.25 28.76 15.57
N ALA A 279 17.17 28.43 14.27
CA ALA A 279 18.29 28.06 13.41
C ALA A 279 19.07 26.79 13.82
N GLU A 280 18.63 26.07 14.83
CA GLU A 280 19.25 24.83 15.33
C GLU A 280 18.41 23.61 14.92
N ASP A 281 17.46 23.25 15.75
CA ASP A 281 16.54 22.12 15.54
C ASP A 281 15.16 22.54 15.02
N VAL A 282 14.78 23.82 15.15
CA VAL A 282 13.56 24.41 14.63
C VAL A 282 13.89 25.41 13.52
N VAL A 283 13.78 24.97 12.28
CA VAL A 283 14.20 25.76 11.10
C VAL A 283 12.99 26.14 10.25
N LEU A 284 12.46 27.35 10.47
CA LEU A 284 11.26 27.87 9.83
C LEU A 284 11.61 29.04 8.91
N LEU A 285 11.77 28.74 7.62
CA LEU A 285 12.29 29.67 6.63
C LEU A 285 11.16 30.25 5.78
N THR A 286 11.18 31.58 5.65
CA THR A 286 10.20 32.29 4.82
C THR A 286 10.87 33.15 3.76
N THR A 287 10.17 33.37 2.65
CA THR A 287 10.58 34.34 1.63
C THR A 287 9.43 35.29 1.33
N CYS A 288 9.75 36.57 1.13
CA CYS A 288 8.80 37.59 0.71
C CYS A 288 8.69 37.70 -0.82
N LYS A 289 9.49 36.94 -1.58
CA LYS A 289 9.46 36.93 -3.06
C LYS A 289 8.10 36.37 -3.55
N HIS A 290 7.06 37.22 -3.60
CA HIS A 290 5.72 36.86 -4.02
C HIS A 290 5.15 37.87 -5.00
N GLY A 291 4.76 37.40 -6.19
CA GLY A 291 4.31 38.26 -7.28
C GLY A 291 5.46 38.97 -8.01
N LYS A 292 5.13 39.63 -9.13
CA LYS A 292 6.14 40.32 -9.97
C LYS A 292 6.74 41.56 -9.29
N ASP A 293 5.93 42.24 -8.48
CA ASP A 293 6.27 43.52 -7.84
C ASP A 293 6.69 43.40 -6.36
N TRP A 294 7.15 42.22 -5.91
CA TRP A 294 7.50 41.98 -4.52
C TRP A 294 8.54 42.97 -3.96
N GLN A 295 9.44 43.45 -4.82
CA GLN A 295 10.48 44.41 -4.42
C GLN A 295 9.91 45.75 -3.97
N LYS A 296 8.78 46.17 -4.54
CA LYS A 296 8.10 47.45 -4.19
C LYS A 296 7.42 47.37 -2.83
N HIS A 297 7.08 46.18 -2.39
CA HIS A 297 6.29 45.93 -1.17
C HIS A 297 7.10 45.22 -0.07
N LYS A 298 8.44 45.14 -0.21
CA LYS A 298 9.29 44.48 0.77
C LYS A 298 9.31 45.22 2.13
N ASP A 299 9.26 44.44 3.20
CA ASP A 299 9.47 44.96 4.56
C ASP A 299 10.95 44.86 4.96
N ALA A 300 11.31 45.39 6.14
CA ALA A 300 12.68 45.42 6.65
C ALA A 300 13.34 44.04 6.83
N ARG A 301 12.55 42.96 6.94
CA ARG A 301 13.03 41.59 7.08
C ARG A 301 13.29 40.87 5.77
N CYS A 302 12.71 41.34 4.66
CA CYS A 302 12.72 40.63 3.40
C CYS A 302 14.09 40.17 2.92
N ASP A 303 15.09 41.07 2.94
CA ASP A 303 16.42 40.77 2.39
C ASP A 303 17.12 39.69 3.23
N ARG A 304 17.01 39.76 4.56
CA ARG A 304 17.56 38.75 5.48
C ARG A 304 16.82 37.40 5.33
N ASP A 305 15.50 37.43 5.36
CA ASP A 305 14.67 36.22 5.23
C ASP A 305 14.95 35.50 3.90
N ASN A 306 15.11 36.25 2.81
CA ASN A 306 15.45 35.69 1.49
C ASN A 306 16.85 35.09 1.45
N ALA A 307 17.85 35.76 2.05
CA ALA A 307 19.23 35.25 2.07
C ALA A 307 19.33 33.96 2.90
N GLU A 308 18.59 33.87 3.99
CA GLU A 308 18.53 32.66 4.80
C GLU A 308 17.74 31.54 4.10
N TYR A 309 16.61 31.88 3.49
CA TYR A 309 15.80 30.96 2.70
C TYR A 309 16.60 30.29 1.57
N ASP A 310 17.46 31.03 0.88
CA ASP A 310 18.22 30.55 -0.27
C ASP A 310 19.38 29.61 0.14
N ARG A 311 19.79 29.56 1.43
CA ARG A 311 20.87 28.69 1.95
C ARG A 311 20.49 27.22 2.09
N TYR A 312 19.21 26.92 2.17
CA TYR A 312 18.75 25.56 2.45
C TYR A 312 18.11 24.92 1.24
N ASP A 313 18.43 23.67 0.94
CA ASP A 313 17.68 22.87 -0.01
C ASP A 313 16.36 22.38 0.61
N TYR A 314 15.26 22.53 -0.13
CA TYR A 314 13.95 22.21 0.39
C TYR A 314 13.73 20.70 0.58
N ARG A 315 14.18 19.91 -0.40
CA ARG A 315 14.03 18.45 -0.37
C ARG A 315 14.89 17.84 0.73
N GLU A 316 16.13 18.31 0.86
CA GLU A 316 17.05 17.89 1.91
C GLU A 316 16.47 18.20 3.30
N MET A 317 15.89 19.38 3.50
CA MET A 317 15.24 19.76 4.76
C MET A 317 14.12 18.78 5.14
N LEU A 318 13.20 18.49 4.20
CA LEU A 318 12.09 17.57 4.47
C LEU A 318 12.60 16.18 4.85
N HIS A 319 13.59 15.67 4.11
CA HIS A 319 14.14 14.33 4.33
C HIS A 319 14.96 14.22 5.63
N ASN A 320 15.47 15.30 6.16
CA ASN A 320 16.25 15.34 7.40
C ASN A 320 15.47 15.87 8.61
N SER A 321 14.12 15.89 8.53
CA SER A 321 13.28 16.45 9.58
C SER A 321 12.33 15.43 10.16
N THR A 322 12.05 15.53 11.45
CA THR A 322 11.07 14.69 12.14
C THR A 322 9.65 15.20 11.89
N PHE A 323 9.43 16.51 12.06
CA PHE A 323 8.15 17.17 11.87
C PHE A 323 8.24 18.25 10.80
N CYS A 324 7.22 18.31 9.94
CA CYS A 324 7.10 19.29 8.87
C CYS A 324 5.85 20.15 9.09
N LEU A 325 6.05 21.45 9.29
CA LEU A 325 4.94 22.36 9.50
C LEU A 325 4.16 22.58 8.20
N VAL A 326 2.85 22.42 8.27
CA VAL A 326 1.92 22.60 7.16
C VAL A 326 0.91 23.69 7.50
N PRO A 327 1.34 24.97 7.49
CA PRO A 327 0.45 26.10 7.76
C PRO A 327 -0.38 26.40 6.53
N ARG A 328 -1.60 26.90 6.75
CA ARG A 328 -2.44 27.39 5.65
C ARG A 328 -1.72 28.43 4.79
N GLY A 329 -2.14 28.50 3.56
CA GLY A 329 -1.82 29.60 2.67
C GLY A 329 -2.97 30.58 2.54
N ARG A 330 -3.18 31.09 1.32
CA ARG A 330 -4.38 31.83 0.94
C ARG A 330 -5.63 30.92 1.02
N ARG A 331 -5.45 29.66 0.66
CA ARG A 331 -6.44 28.60 0.81
C ARG A 331 -6.05 27.69 1.98
N LEU A 332 -6.98 26.86 2.46
CA LEU A 332 -6.78 25.99 3.62
C LEU A 332 -5.75 24.87 3.31
N GLY A 333 -5.83 24.23 2.17
CA GLY A 333 -4.90 23.16 1.78
C GLY A 333 -3.53 23.65 1.31
N SER A 334 -2.56 22.76 1.36
CA SER A 334 -1.18 23.05 0.98
C SER A 334 -0.54 21.87 0.26
N PHE A 335 0.26 22.11 -0.78
CA PHE A 335 1.11 21.08 -1.41
C PHE A 335 2.06 20.40 -0.44
N ARG A 336 2.51 21.14 0.60
CA ARG A 336 3.41 20.61 1.65
C ARG A 336 2.87 19.42 2.37
N PHE A 337 1.56 19.25 2.38
CA PHE A 337 0.93 18.09 2.98
C PHE A 337 1.40 16.79 2.31
N LEU A 338 1.30 16.70 0.98
CA LEU A 338 1.77 15.53 0.23
C LEU A 338 3.29 15.37 0.26
N GLU A 339 4.03 16.50 0.19
CA GLU A 339 5.49 16.51 0.25
C GLU A 339 6.00 16.00 1.62
N ALA A 340 5.34 16.36 2.72
CA ALA A 340 5.66 15.87 4.05
C ALA A 340 5.38 14.35 4.18
N LEU A 341 4.24 13.87 3.68
CA LEU A 341 3.93 12.45 3.67
C LEU A 341 4.99 11.65 2.92
N GLN A 342 5.33 12.06 1.69
CA GLN A 342 6.34 11.39 0.87
C GLN A 342 7.71 11.33 1.58
N ALA A 343 8.11 12.41 2.24
CA ALA A 343 9.40 12.51 2.92
C ALA A 343 9.48 11.73 4.26
N ALA A 344 8.42 11.04 4.67
CA ALA A 344 8.28 10.46 6.01
C ALA A 344 8.53 11.50 7.13
N CYS A 345 8.15 12.74 6.87
CA CYS A 345 8.19 13.84 7.81
C CYS A 345 6.78 14.01 8.38
N VAL A 346 6.59 13.86 9.69
CA VAL A 346 5.26 13.90 10.31
C VAL A 346 4.65 15.30 10.12
N PRO A 347 3.54 15.46 9.38
CA PRO A 347 2.95 16.76 9.15
C PRO A 347 2.36 17.33 10.43
N VAL A 348 2.71 18.59 10.73
CA VAL A 348 2.10 19.40 11.79
C VAL A 348 1.13 20.36 11.12
N MET A 349 -0.16 20.05 11.21
CA MET A 349 -1.22 20.76 10.51
C MET A 349 -1.57 22.05 11.27
N LEU A 350 -1.40 23.18 10.62
CA LEU A 350 -1.80 24.51 11.11
C LEU A 350 -2.72 25.18 10.08
N SER A 351 -3.94 24.72 10.02
CA SER A 351 -4.97 25.24 9.11
C SER A 351 -6.35 25.02 9.74
N ASN A 352 -6.74 25.95 10.61
CA ASN A 352 -8.00 25.83 11.34
C ASN A 352 -9.20 25.79 10.38
N GLY A 353 -10.08 24.83 10.60
CA GLY A 353 -11.29 24.62 9.79
C GLY A 353 -11.03 23.94 8.43
N TRP A 354 -9.83 23.41 8.17
CA TRP A 354 -9.60 22.57 6.99
C TRP A 354 -10.13 21.16 7.24
N GLU A 355 -11.05 20.71 6.40
CA GLU A 355 -11.42 19.32 6.34
C GLU A 355 -10.28 18.55 5.69
N LEU A 356 -9.60 17.68 6.45
CA LEU A 356 -8.40 17.00 5.98
C LEU A 356 -8.73 15.97 4.87
N PRO A 357 -7.80 15.70 3.95
CA PRO A 357 -8.04 14.74 2.87
C PRO A 357 -8.50 13.38 3.39
N PHE A 358 -9.60 12.88 2.84
CA PHE A 358 -10.20 11.58 3.21
C PHE A 358 -10.45 11.41 4.72
N SER A 359 -10.76 12.50 5.45
CA SER A 359 -10.96 12.51 6.91
C SER A 359 -12.03 11.56 7.41
N GLU A 360 -12.99 11.16 6.58
CA GLU A 360 -14.04 10.21 6.94
C GLU A 360 -13.52 8.78 7.10
N ILE A 361 -12.42 8.44 6.41
CA ILE A 361 -11.86 7.08 6.42
C ILE A 361 -10.47 7.00 7.04
N ILE A 362 -9.71 8.11 7.03
CA ILE A 362 -8.35 8.19 7.56
C ILE A 362 -8.36 8.84 8.94
N ASP A 363 -7.82 8.13 9.92
CA ASP A 363 -7.54 8.69 11.24
C ASP A 363 -6.21 9.46 11.23
N TRP A 364 -6.28 10.75 10.97
CA TRP A 364 -5.11 11.62 10.90
C TRP A 364 -4.36 11.77 12.23
N LYS A 365 -4.97 11.47 13.38
CA LYS A 365 -4.29 11.45 14.68
C LYS A 365 -3.19 10.39 14.76
N THR A 366 -3.26 9.38 13.88
CA THR A 366 -2.24 8.32 13.77
C THR A 366 -1.09 8.66 12.85
N ALA A 367 -1.20 9.71 12.01
CA ALA A 367 -0.22 10.07 10.98
C ALA A 367 0.22 11.53 11.01
N ALA A 368 -0.42 12.39 11.79
CA ALA A 368 -0.16 13.83 11.84
C ALA A 368 -0.31 14.38 13.26
N VAL A 369 0.24 15.56 13.47
CA VAL A 369 -0.02 16.39 14.66
C VAL A 369 -0.98 17.51 14.23
N ILE A 370 -2.12 17.61 14.89
CA ILE A 370 -3.11 18.64 14.60
C ILE A 370 -2.87 19.79 15.59
N GLY A 371 -2.44 20.94 15.05
CA GLY A 371 -2.20 22.14 15.82
C GLY A 371 -3.27 23.22 15.60
N ASP A 372 -3.33 24.21 16.49
CA ASP A 372 -4.16 25.41 16.34
C ASP A 372 -3.28 26.59 15.90
N GLU A 373 -3.66 27.29 14.84
CA GLU A 373 -2.93 28.47 14.34
C GLU A 373 -2.71 29.55 15.40
N ARG A 374 -3.63 29.67 16.38
CA ARG A 374 -3.55 30.61 17.49
C ARG A 374 -2.50 30.24 18.53
N LEU A 375 -2.09 28.97 18.56
CA LEU A 375 -1.14 28.41 19.53
C LEU A 375 0.21 28.12 18.91
N LEU A 376 0.59 28.80 17.84
CA LEU A 376 1.83 28.61 17.09
C LEU A 376 3.08 28.54 17.98
N LEU A 377 3.18 29.39 18.99
CA LEU A 377 4.33 29.45 19.90
C LEU A 377 4.49 28.19 20.77
N GLN A 378 3.42 27.42 20.94
CA GLN A 378 3.43 26.18 21.72
C GLN A 378 3.86 24.96 20.88
N ILE A 379 3.82 25.06 19.56
CA ILE A 379 4.09 23.92 18.66
C ILE A 379 5.45 23.25 18.93
N PRO A 380 6.57 23.99 19.11
CA PRO A 380 7.85 23.34 19.41
C PRO A 380 7.83 22.52 20.70
N THR A 381 7.18 23.02 21.74
CA THR A 381 7.03 22.27 23.00
C THR A 381 6.16 21.04 22.83
N THR A 382 5.04 21.17 22.11
CA THR A 382 4.13 20.07 21.82
C THR A 382 4.86 18.95 21.07
N VAL A 383 5.60 19.24 19.99
CA VAL A 383 6.30 18.20 19.23
C VAL A 383 7.47 17.59 19.98
N ARG A 384 8.15 18.35 20.86
CA ARG A 384 9.21 17.82 21.75
C ARG A 384 8.68 16.86 22.82
N SER A 385 7.43 17.01 23.23
CA SER A 385 6.81 16.13 24.23
C SER A 385 6.41 14.77 23.69
N ILE A 386 6.40 14.60 22.37
CA ILE A 386 6.00 13.33 21.73
C ILE A 386 7.11 12.29 21.90
N HIS A 387 6.78 11.15 22.50
CA HIS A 387 7.72 10.07 22.72
C HIS A 387 8.23 9.47 21.40
N GLN A 388 9.48 9.00 21.38
CA GLN A 388 10.14 8.50 20.17
C GLN A 388 9.42 7.32 19.51
N ASP A 389 8.83 6.42 20.29
CA ASP A 389 8.04 5.30 19.75
C ASP A 389 6.80 5.80 19.00
N LYS A 390 6.14 6.84 19.55
CA LYS A 390 5.02 7.48 18.89
C LYS A 390 5.45 8.18 17.60
N ILE A 391 6.61 8.85 17.60
CA ILE A 391 7.17 9.46 16.38
C ILE A 391 7.40 8.40 15.31
N LEU A 392 7.99 7.24 15.66
CA LEU A 392 8.18 6.15 14.72
C LEU A 392 6.85 5.64 14.17
N SER A 393 5.87 5.41 15.03
CA SER A 393 4.52 4.99 14.63
C SER A 393 3.86 6.00 13.68
N LEU A 394 3.92 7.31 13.98
CA LEU A 394 3.40 8.36 13.10
C LEU A 394 4.09 8.34 11.74
N ARG A 395 5.42 8.19 11.69
CA ARG A 395 6.19 8.12 10.45
C ARG A 395 5.85 6.88 9.62
N GLN A 396 5.72 5.73 10.26
CA GLN A 396 5.29 4.50 9.57
C GLN A 396 3.89 4.67 8.98
N GLN A 397 2.97 5.29 9.71
CA GLN A 397 1.62 5.54 9.24
C GLN A 397 1.59 6.56 8.08
N THR A 398 2.40 7.62 8.12
CA THR A 398 2.48 8.55 6.97
C THR A 398 2.90 7.84 5.70
N GLN A 399 3.82 6.86 5.79
CA GLN A 399 4.29 6.11 4.63
C GLN A 399 3.25 5.11 4.13
N LEU A 400 2.54 4.46 5.04
CA LEU A 400 1.43 3.59 4.69
C LEU A 400 0.37 4.37 3.90
N LEU A 401 -0.04 5.52 4.41
CA LEU A 401 -1.05 6.37 3.77
C LEU A 401 -0.54 6.91 2.43
N TRP A 402 0.72 7.37 2.36
CA TRP A 402 1.34 7.81 1.12
C TRP A 402 1.30 6.73 0.05
N ASP A 403 1.79 5.53 0.37
CA ASP A 403 1.85 4.43 -0.58
C ASP A 403 0.48 3.89 -0.98
N ALA A 404 -0.49 3.91 -0.07
CA ALA A 404 -1.84 3.40 -0.33
C ALA A 404 -2.71 4.39 -1.13
N TYR A 405 -2.69 5.69 -0.77
CA TYR A 405 -3.73 6.63 -1.20
C TYR A 405 -3.24 7.89 -1.90
N PHE A 406 -1.99 8.33 -1.70
CA PHE A 406 -1.56 9.67 -2.07
C PHE A 406 -0.42 9.75 -3.09
N SER A 407 0.28 8.68 -3.38
CA SER A 407 1.52 8.71 -4.16
C SER A 407 1.32 9.01 -5.66
N SER A 408 0.09 8.99 -6.16
CA SER A 408 -0.23 9.37 -7.56
C SER A 408 -1.65 9.90 -7.69
N VAL A 409 -1.92 10.61 -8.78
CA VAL A 409 -3.28 11.07 -9.13
C VAL A 409 -4.23 9.88 -9.23
N GLU A 410 -3.79 8.78 -9.85
CA GLU A 410 -4.56 7.54 -9.95
C GLU A 410 -5.03 7.05 -8.58
N LYS A 411 -4.14 7.00 -7.57
CA LYS A 411 -4.51 6.56 -6.23
C LYS A 411 -5.48 7.50 -5.54
N ILE A 412 -5.30 8.81 -5.69
CA ILE A 412 -6.23 9.81 -5.15
C ILE A 412 -7.63 9.61 -5.77
N VAL A 413 -7.69 9.44 -7.08
CA VAL A 413 -8.96 9.23 -7.81
C VAL A 413 -9.60 7.91 -7.43
N LEU A 414 -8.83 6.81 -7.42
CA LEU A 414 -9.35 5.50 -7.03
C LEU A 414 -9.87 5.50 -5.59
N THR A 415 -9.15 6.12 -4.66
CA THR A 415 -9.61 6.25 -3.27
C THR A 415 -10.92 7.02 -3.20
N THR A 416 -11.06 8.11 -3.97
CA THR A 416 -12.31 8.87 -4.08
C THR A 416 -13.46 7.99 -4.55
N LEU A 417 -13.25 7.19 -5.60
CA LEU A 417 -14.29 6.30 -6.13
C LEU A 417 -14.63 5.15 -5.16
N GLU A 418 -13.64 4.61 -4.45
CA GLU A 418 -13.83 3.57 -3.44
C GLU A 418 -14.67 4.06 -2.25
N ILE A 419 -14.46 5.31 -1.82
CA ILE A 419 -15.27 5.94 -0.76
C ILE A 419 -16.73 6.05 -1.22
N ILE A 420 -16.95 6.51 -2.46
CA ILE A 420 -18.31 6.62 -3.00
C ILE A 420 -18.95 5.23 -3.13
N GLN A 421 -18.20 4.25 -3.60
CA GLN A 421 -18.69 2.88 -3.69
C GLN A 421 -19.12 2.34 -2.33
N ASP A 422 -18.33 2.56 -1.27
CA ASP A 422 -18.67 2.13 0.09
C ASP A 422 -19.97 2.77 0.58
N ARG A 423 -20.18 4.06 0.28
CA ARG A 423 -21.43 4.76 0.61
C ARG A 423 -22.66 4.21 -0.15
N VAL A 424 -22.44 3.79 -1.41
CA VAL A 424 -23.53 3.20 -2.24
C VAL A 424 -23.86 1.78 -1.78
N LEU A 425 -22.89 1.00 -1.33
CA LEU A 425 -23.06 -0.42 -0.99
C LEU A 425 -23.49 -0.68 0.46
N GLU A 426 -23.76 0.30 1.25
CA GLU A 426 -24.15 0.30 2.69
C GLU A 426 -23.80 -0.96 3.52
N GLN A 427 -24.18 -2.16 3.05
CA GLN A 427 -23.94 -3.44 3.71
C GLN A 427 -22.53 -4.01 3.53
N GLY A 428 -21.73 -3.44 2.67
CA GLY A 428 -20.37 -3.90 2.34
C GLY A 428 -19.29 -2.85 2.58
N SER A 429 -19.60 -1.78 3.31
CA SER A 429 -18.64 -0.69 3.56
C SER A 429 -17.46 -1.18 4.41
N ARG A 430 -16.26 -0.72 4.03
CA ARG A 430 -15.02 -1.06 4.73
C ARG A 430 -14.94 -0.38 6.09
N SER A 431 -14.45 -1.10 7.08
CA SER A 431 -14.23 -0.54 8.41
C SER A 431 -13.03 0.41 8.45
N SER A 432 -12.97 1.27 9.47
CA SER A 432 -11.82 2.14 9.73
C SER A 432 -10.51 1.34 9.83
N LEU A 433 -10.54 0.12 10.36
CA LEU A 433 -9.35 -0.75 10.42
C LEU A 433 -8.82 -1.08 9.02
N MET A 434 -9.69 -1.38 8.05
CA MET A 434 -9.29 -1.66 6.68
C MET A 434 -8.60 -0.47 6.02
N TRP A 435 -9.12 0.74 6.25
CA TRP A 435 -8.58 1.96 5.66
C TRP A 435 -7.25 2.40 6.30
N ASN A 436 -7.06 2.14 7.60
CA ASN A 436 -5.90 2.63 8.36
C ASN A 436 -4.81 1.59 8.63
N SER A 437 -4.98 0.35 8.16
CA SER A 437 -3.96 -0.69 8.28
C SER A 437 -3.47 -1.19 6.92
N HIS A 438 -2.23 -1.70 6.88
CA HIS A 438 -1.67 -2.32 5.68
C HIS A 438 -2.38 -3.66 5.39
N PRO A 439 -2.73 -3.94 4.12
CA PRO A 439 -2.41 -3.26 2.86
C PRO A 439 -3.34 -2.10 2.49
N GLY A 440 -4.25 -1.70 3.34
CA GLY A 440 -5.20 -0.63 3.11
C GLY A 440 -6.48 -1.07 2.39
N GLY A 441 -7.47 -0.14 2.37
CA GLY A 441 -8.82 -0.42 1.87
C GLY A 441 -8.92 -0.72 0.39
N LEU A 442 -7.98 -0.23 -0.42
CA LEU A 442 -8.01 -0.44 -1.88
C LEU A 442 -7.91 -1.92 -2.30
N PHE A 443 -7.32 -2.76 -1.44
CA PHE A 443 -7.13 -4.18 -1.73
C PHE A 443 -8.05 -5.12 -0.95
N ALA A 444 -8.82 -4.61 0.00
CA ALA A 444 -9.85 -5.38 0.71
C ALA A 444 -11.21 -5.15 0.06
N LEU A 445 -11.51 -5.91 -1.00
CA LEU A 445 -12.68 -5.67 -1.83
C LEU A 445 -13.96 -6.24 -1.21
N PRO A 446 -14.99 -5.39 -0.93
CA PRO A 446 -16.25 -5.82 -0.32
C PRO A 446 -17.00 -6.87 -1.16
N GLN A 447 -16.79 -6.89 -2.49
CA GLN A 447 -17.39 -7.89 -3.38
C GLN A 447 -16.90 -9.31 -3.12
N TYR A 448 -15.73 -9.47 -2.48
CA TYR A 448 -15.25 -10.79 -2.06
C TYR A 448 -15.85 -11.19 -0.72
N SER A 449 -15.70 -10.35 0.30
CA SER A 449 -16.25 -10.57 1.64
C SER A 449 -16.34 -9.25 2.43
N SER A 450 -17.34 -9.17 3.30
CA SER A 450 -17.44 -8.12 4.32
C SER A 450 -16.70 -8.47 5.62
N TYR A 451 -16.23 -9.72 5.76
CA TYR A 451 -15.54 -10.19 6.95
C TYR A 451 -14.02 -10.13 6.75
N LEU A 452 -13.32 -9.40 7.64
CA LEU A 452 -11.87 -9.21 7.57
C LEU A 452 -11.07 -10.49 7.64
N GLY A 453 -11.57 -11.49 8.35
CA GLY A 453 -10.92 -12.79 8.48
C GLY A 453 -10.82 -13.60 7.18
N ASP A 454 -11.48 -13.18 6.11
CA ASP A 454 -11.37 -13.80 4.79
C ASP A 454 -10.21 -13.25 3.94
N PHE A 455 -9.49 -12.24 4.48
CA PHE A 455 -8.36 -11.63 3.78
C PHE A 455 -7.04 -12.03 4.44
N PRO A 456 -6.06 -12.57 3.69
CA PRO A 456 -4.85 -13.16 4.25
C PRO A 456 -3.97 -12.20 5.06
N PHE A 457 -4.04 -10.92 4.77
CA PHE A 457 -3.21 -9.90 5.37
C PHE A 457 -3.75 -9.34 6.70
N TYR A 458 -4.96 -9.74 7.12
CA TYR A 458 -5.53 -9.34 8.41
C TYR A 458 -5.44 -10.44 9.48
N TYR A 459 -5.02 -11.66 9.13
CA TYR A 459 -4.94 -12.77 10.09
C TYR A 459 -4.12 -12.44 11.33
N ALA A 460 -2.91 -11.89 11.12
CA ALA A 460 -2.03 -11.52 12.24
C ALA A 460 -2.64 -10.41 13.12
N THR A 461 -3.30 -9.42 12.49
CA THR A 461 -3.94 -8.31 13.21
C THR A 461 -5.14 -8.77 14.04
N LEU A 462 -5.91 -9.73 13.52
CA LEU A 462 -7.11 -10.26 14.19
C LEU A 462 -6.82 -11.46 15.10
N GLY A 463 -5.58 -11.96 15.13
CA GLY A 463 -5.24 -13.18 15.88
C GLY A 463 -5.89 -14.45 15.33
N ILE A 464 -6.29 -14.45 14.04
CA ILE A 464 -6.95 -15.57 13.38
C ILE A 464 -5.89 -16.45 12.69
N ARG A 465 -6.18 -17.74 12.57
CA ARG A 465 -5.39 -18.69 11.79
C ARG A 465 -6.14 -19.08 10.53
N PRO A 466 -5.43 -19.30 9.40
CA PRO A 466 -6.04 -19.80 8.19
C PRO A 466 -6.60 -21.21 8.40
N TYR A 467 -7.53 -21.61 7.53
CA TYR A 467 -8.10 -22.95 7.52
C TYR A 467 -6.99 -24.02 7.51
N PRO A 468 -7.10 -25.10 8.33
CA PRO A 468 -5.99 -26.04 8.56
C PRO A 468 -5.71 -27.01 7.41
N LYS A 469 -6.37 -26.84 6.28
CA LYS A 469 -6.19 -27.65 5.07
C LYS A 469 -6.09 -26.77 3.82
N PHE A 470 -5.62 -27.36 2.72
CA PHE A 470 -5.52 -26.72 1.40
C PHE A 470 -6.28 -27.48 0.32
N THR A 471 -6.67 -26.77 -0.71
CA THR A 471 -7.13 -27.34 -1.98
C THR A 471 -5.98 -27.32 -2.97
N ALA A 472 -5.66 -28.48 -3.57
CA ALA A 472 -4.67 -28.54 -4.66
C ALA A 472 -5.35 -28.28 -6.01
N VAL A 473 -4.74 -27.44 -6.84
CA VAL A 473 -5.16 -27.16 -8.21
C VAL A 473 -4.06 -27.57 -9.16
N ILE A 474 -4.29 -28.64 -9.92
CA ILE A 474 -3.32 -29.19 -10.88
C ILE A 474 -3.76 -28.77 -12.29
N HIS A 475 -2.90 -28.07 -12.99
CA HIS A 475 -3.12 -27.66 -14.36
C HIS A 475 -2.65 -28.73 -15.34
N ALA A 476 -3.57 -29.40 -16.03
CA ALA A 476 -3.31 -30.48 -16.96
C ALA A 476 -3.50 -30.01 -18.41
N VAL A 477 -2.42 -30.05 -19.19
CA VAL A 477 -2.39 -29.62 -20.60
C VAL A 477 -2.03 -30.79 -21.56
N SER A 478 -1.54 -31.92 -21.04
CA SER A 478 -1.15 -33.07 -21.79
C SER A 478 -2.14 -34.23 -21.60
N PRO A 479 -2.49 -34.97 -22.67
CA PRO A 479 -3.43 -36.08 -22.55
C PRO A 479 -2.85 -37.26 -21.75
N LEU A 480 -3.70 -37.94 -21.00
CA LEU A 480 -3.33 -39.18 -20.28
C LEU A 480 -3.17 -40.33 -21.27
N VAL A 481 -1.91 -40.64 -21.58
CA VAL A 481 -1.55 -41.75 -22.54
C VAL A 481 -1.14 -43.01 -21.80
N SER A 482 -0.50 -42.90 -20.64
CA SER A 482 0.10 -44.01 -19.88
C SER A 482 -0.20 -43.89 -18.38
N GLN A 483 -0.28 -45.02 -17.67
CA GLN A 483 -0.42 -45.09 -16.20
C GLN A 483 0.87 -44.63 -15.47
N SER A 484 1.98 -44.43 -16.13
CA SER A 484 3.22 -43.95 -15.55
C SER A 484 3.42 -42.45 -15.65
N GLN A 485 2.42 -41.69 -16.11
CA GLN A 485 2.53 -40.24 -16.28
C GLN A 485 2.78 -39.50 -14.96
N PRO A 486 3.55 -38.40 -15.00
CA PRO A 486 3.87 -37.62 -13.81
C PRO A 486 2.65 -37.15 -13.02
N ILE A 487 1.60 -36.72 -13.70
CA ILE A 487 0.37 -36.23 -13.05
C ILE A 487 -0.25 -37.27 -12.11
N LEU A 488 -0.24 -38.56 -12.49
CA LEU A 488 -0.84 -39.61 -11.64
C LEU A 488 -0.01 -39.85 -10.36
N LYS A 489 1.30 -39.75 -10.47
CA LYS A 489 2.20 -39.82 -9.30
C LYS A 489 2.04 -38.59 -8.40
N LEU A 490 1.88 -37.41 -9.00
CA LEU A 490 1.64 -36.17 -8.29
C LEU A 490 0.34 -36.22 -7.52
N LEU A 491 -0.77 -36.66 -8.15
CA LEU A 491 -2.06 -36.87 -7.51
C LEU A 491 -1.93 -37.75 -6.25
N LEU A 492 -1.25 -38.90 -6.38
CA LEU A 492 -1.06 -39.80 -5.24
C LEU A 492 -0.18 -39.19 -4.13
N SER A 493 0.83 -38.41 -4.48
CA SER A 493 1.67 -37.73 -3.48
C SER A 493 0.91 -36.66 -2.71
N VAL A 494 0.10 -35.87 -3.42
CA VAL A 494 -0.72 -34.79 -2.83
C VAL A 494 -1.85 -35.36 -2.01
N ALA A 495 -2.54 -36.39 -2.51
CA ALA A 495 -3.66 -37.04 -1.82
C ALA A 495 -3.25 -37.68 -0.47
N LYS A 496 -1.97 -38.05 -0.30
CA LYS A 496 -1.43 -38.60 0.95
C LYS A 496 -1.13 -37.55 2.02
N SER A 497 -1.17 -36.24 1.65
CA SER A 497 -0.97 -35.17 2.62
C SER A 497 -2.12 -35.15 3.63
N GLN A 498 -1.78 -35.04 4.92
CA GLN A 498 -2.76 -34.90 5.99
C GLN A 498 -3.51 -33.54 5.93
N TYR A 499 -2.94 -32.58 5.21
CA TYR A 499 -3.48 -31.24 5.06
C TYR A 499 -4.27 -31.05 3.75
N CYS A 500 -4.29 -32.05 2.87
CA CYS A 500 -5.06 -31.97 1.64
C CYS A 500 -6.57 -32.17 1.96
N ASP A 501 -7.39 -31.23 1.52
CA ASP A 501 -8.84 -31.33 1.61
C ASP A 501 -9.44 -31.97 0.36
N GLN A 502 -9.04 -31.46 -0.79
CA GLN A 502 -9.45 -31.95 -2.11
C GLN A 502 -8.42 -31.58 -3.20
N ILE A 503 -8.54 -32.26 -4.33
CA ILE A 503 -7.70 -31.98 -5.51
C ILE A 503 -8.62 -31.61 -6.69
N ILE A 504 -8.36 -30.47 -7.30
CA ILE A 504 -9.01 -30.01 -8.54
C ILE A 504 -8.01 -30.20 -9.68
N VAL A 505 -8.39 -30.96 -10.70
CA VAL A 505 -7.64 -31.08 -11.94
C VAL A 505 -8.31 -30.22 -13.00
N LEU A 506 -7.63 -29.16 -13.43
CA LEU A 506 -8.08 -28.32 -14.53
C LEU A 506 -7.65 -28.95 -15.84
N TRP A 507 -8.61 -29.52 -16.55
CA TRP A 507 -8.35 -30.21 -17.80
C TRP A 507 -8.39 -29.24 -18.98
N ASN A 508 -7.23 -28.75 -19.36
CA ASN A 508 -7.04 -27.82 -20.49
C ASN A 508 -6.46 -28.51 -21.73
N CYS A 509 -6.57 -29.82 -21.79
CA CYS A 509 -6.10 -30.63 -22.91
C CYS A 509 -7.13 -30.60 -24.07
N ASP A 510 -6.62 -30.71 -25.33
CA ASP A 510 -7.48 -30.79 -26.52
C ASP A 510 -8.21 -32.14 -26.66
N LYS A 511 -7.76 -33.15 -25.94
CA LYS A 511 -8.40 -34.48 -25.92
C LYS A 511 -9.47 -34.51 -24.81
N PRO A 512 -10.58 -35.30 -25.04
CA PRO A 512 -11.64 -35.41 -24.05
C PRO A 512 -11.15 -36.00 -22.74
N LEU A 513 -11.92 -35.78 -21.69
CA LEU A 513 -11.64 -36.28 -20.34
C LEU A 513 -11.45 -37.81 -20.35
N PRO A 514 -10.40 -38.31 -19.67
CA PRO A 514 -10.20 -39.73 -19.49
C PRO A 514 -11.32 -40.36 -18.66
N ALA A 515 -11.67 -41.61 -18.99
CA ALA A 515 -12.63 -42.36 -18.23
C ALA A 515 -12.23 -42.50 -16.75
N LYS A 516 -13.21 -42.56 -15.83
CA LYS A 516 -12.96 -42.63 -14.38
C LYS A 516 -11.95 -43.69 -13.93
N HIS A 517 -11.94 -44.85 -14.58
CA HIS A 517 -11.02 -45.97 -14.26
C HIS A 517 -9.54 -45.65 -14.53
N ARG A 518 -9.22 -44.58 -15.28
CA ARG A 518 -7.83 -44.18 -15.57
C ARG A 518 -7.23 -43.28 -14.45
N TRP A 519 -8.07 -42.77 -13.57
CA TRP A 519 -7.65 -41.96 -12.42
C TRP A 519 -7.33 -42.88 -11.23
N PRO A 520 -6.27 -42.59 -10.47
CA PRO A 520 -5.93 -43.39 -9.30
C PRO A 520 -6.98 -43.26 -8.20
N ALA A 521 -7.18 -44.28 -7.40
CA ALA A 521 -7.93 -44.18 -6.17
C ALA A 521 -7.16 -43.31 -5.17
N THR A 522 -7.82 -42.30 -4.62
CA THR A 522 -7.22 -41.33 -3.69
C THR A 522 -8.01 -41.27 -2.39
N SER A 523 -7.32 -40.91 -1.30
CA SER A 523 -7.93 -40.73 0.04
C SER A 523 -8.76 -39.44 0.16
N VAL A 524 -8.62 -38.51 -0.78
CA VAL A 524 -9.33 -37.23 -0.83
C VAL A 524 -10.10 -37.10 -2.14
N PRO A 525 -11.18 -36.31 -2.19
CA PRO A 525 -11.94 -36.09 -3.43
C PRO A 525 -11.06 -35.49 -4.53
N VAL A 526 -11.22 -36.02 -5.76
CA VAL A 526 -10.62 -35.46 -6.97
C VAL A 526 -11.74 -34.97 -7.88
N ILE A 527 -11.78 -33.67 -8.12
CA ILE A 527 -12.73 -33.00 -9.01
C ILE A 527 -11.98 -32.66 -10.30
N VAL A 528 -12.52 -33.07 -11.44
CA VAL A 528 -11.97 -32.68 -12.75
C VAL A 528 -12.88 -31.62 -13.36
N ILE A 529 -12.30 -30.46 -13.66
CA ILE A 529 -13.00 -29.33 -14.29
C ILE A 529 -12.44 -29.18 -15.70
N GLU A 530 -13.31 -29.29 -16.69
CA GLU A 530 -12.96 -29.02 -18.08
C GLU A 530 -13.00 -27.49 -18.31
N GLY A 531 -11.87 -26.93 -18.76
CA GLY A 531 -11.75 -25.50 -19.02
C GLY A 531 -12.48 -25.12 -20.30
N GLU A 532 -13.46 -24.22 -20.20
CA GLU A 532 -14.24 -23.73 -21.36
C GLU A 532 -13.34 -23.09 -22.43
N ASN A 533 -12.34 -22.32 -22.04
CA ASN A 533 -11.48 -21.53 -22.94
C ASN A 533 -10.05 -22.05 -23.06
N LYS A 534 -9.65 -23.07 -22.31
CA LYS A 534 -8.29 -23.69 -22.33
C LYS A 534 -7.12 -22.69 -22.27
N VAL A 535 -7.31 -21.57 -21.58
CA VAL A 535 -6.33 -20.46 -21.46
C VAL A 535 -5.51 -20.58 -20.18
N MET A 536 -4.33 -19.95 -20.15
CA MET A 536 -3.43 -20.01 -19.01
C MET A 536 -4.01 -19.36 -17.75
N SER A 537 -4.75 -18.26 -17.90
CA SER A 537 -5.41 -17.56 -16.79
C SER A 537 -6.49 -18.39 -16.10
N SER A 538 -6.99 -19.48 -16.72
CA SER A 538 -8.02 -20.34 -16.14
C SER A 538 -7.59 -20.96 -14.80
N ARG A 539 -6.30 -21.17 -14.58
CA ARG A 539 -5.75 -21.70 -13.32
C ARG A 539 -5.97 -20.79 -12.11
N PHE A 540 -6.25 -19.51 -12.35
CA PHE A 540 -6.51 -18.49 -11.31
C PHE A 540 -7.95 -18.02 -11.27
N LEU A 541 -8.88 -18.76 -11.86
CA LEU A 541 -10.31 -18.46 -11.68
C LEU A 541 -10.74 -18.81 -10.26
N PRO A 542 -11.64 -17.99 -9.65
CA PRO A 542 -12.17 -18.25 -8.32
C PRO A 542 -13.24 -19.36 -8.37
N TYR A 543 -12.82 -20.60 -8.56
CA TYR A 543 -13.74 -21.73 -8.62
C TYR A 543 -14.51 -21.89 -7.31
N PRO A 544 -15.86 -22.01 -7.35
CA PRO A 544 -16.68 -22.17 -6.14
C PRO A 544 -16.33 -23.41 -5.31
N SER A 545 -15.73 -24.43 -5.96
CA SER A 545 -15.24 -25.65 -5.29
C SER A 545 -14.05 -25.43 -4.38
N ILE A 546 -13.34 -24.29 -4.47
CA ILE A 546 -12.21 -23.95 -3.58
C ILE A 546 -12.77 -23.36 -2.28
N MET A 547 -12.96 -24.22 -1.28
CA MET A 547 -13.49 -23.79 0.04
C MET A 547 -12.41 -23.45 1.05
N THR A 548 -11.17 -23.94 0.87
CA THR A 548 -10.03 -23.68 1.76
C THR A 548 -9.39 -22.33 1.48
N ASP A 549 -8.75 -21.74 2.49
CA ASP A 549 -8.00 -20.47 2.32
C ASP A 549 -6.76 -20.66 1.46
N ALA A 550 -6.07 -21.79 1.66
CA ALA A 550 -4.87 -22.14 0.90
C ALA A 550 -5.20 -22.85 -0.42
N VAL A 551 -4.51 -22.42 -1.47
CA VAL A 551 -4.48 -23.08 -2.78
C VAL A 551 -3.06 -23.53 -3.09
N LEU A 552 -2.86 -24.85 -3.25
CA LEU A 552 -1.62 -25.41 -3.77
C LEU A 552 -1.72 -25.51 -5.30
N SER A 553 -1.11 -24.59 -6.01
CA SER A 553 -1.07 -24.56 -7.47
C SER A 553 0.11 -25.39 -8.00
N LEU A 554 -0.17 -26.31 -8.92
CA LEU A 554 0.79 -27.27 -9.44
C LEU A 554 0.67 -27.38 -10.97
N ASP A 555 1.81 -27.54 -11.63
CA ASP A 555 1.88 -28.01 -13.02
C ASP A 555 1.88 -29.54 -13.02
N GLU A 556 1.36 -30.15 -14.09
CA GLU A 556 1.17 -31.61 -14.23
C GLU A 556 2.46 -32.44 -14.15
N ASP A 557 3.59 -31.85 -14.49
CA ASP A 557 4.92 -32.44 -14.48
C ASP A 557 5.72 -32.20 -13.19
N THR A 558 5.11 -31.52 -12.24
CA THR A 558 5.74 -31.23 -10.94
C THR A 558 6.00 -32.52 -10.15
N VAL A 559 7.20 -32.65 -9.60
CA VAL A 559 7.58 -33.78 -8.75
C VAL A 559 7.78 -33.32 -7.32
N LEU A 560 6.82 -33.64 -6.46
CA LEU A 560 6.85 -33.36 -5.01
C LEU A 560 6.52 -34.61 -4.23
N SER A 561 7.23 -34.84 -3.14
CA SER A 561 6.86 -35.84 -2.14
C SER A 561 5.81 -35.28 -1.18
N THR A 562 5.05 -36.14 -0.51
CA THR A 562 4.06 -35.74 0.51
C THR A 562 4.68 -34.88 1.61
N THR A 563 5.89 -35.23 2.08
CA THR A 563 6.59 -34.44 3.11
C THR A 563 6.99 -33.05 2.66
N GLU A 564 7.29 -32.88 1.36
CA GLU A 564 7.56 -31.56 0.79
C GLU A 564 6.26 -30.73 0.71
N VAL A 565 5.16 -31.33 0.26
CA VAL A 565 3.84 -30.69 0.26
C VAL A 565 3.45 -30.21 1.66
N ASP A 566 3.59 -31.09 2.66
CA ASP A 566 3.24 -30.78 4.04
C ASP A 566 4.12 -29.67 4.63
N PHE A 567 5.41 -29.67 4.30
CA PHE A 567 6.32 -28.62 4.74
C PHE A 567 5.98 -27.26 4.11
N ALA A 568 5.72 -27.22 2.81
CA ALA A 568 5.35 -25.99 2.14
C ALA A 568 4.06 -25.39 2.73
N PHE A 569 3.07 -26.24 3.04
CA PHE A 569 1.84 -25.80 3.68
C PHE A 569 2.07 -25.27 5.11
N THR A 570 2.88 -25.94 5.90
CA THR A 570 3.25 -25.49 7.26
C THR A 570 3.94 -24.12 7.22
N VAL A 571 4.84 -23.90 6.24
CA VAL A 571 5.46 -22.60 6.03
C VAL A 571 4.42 -21.55 5.64
N TRP A 572 3.51 -21.90 4.71
CA TRP A 572 2.47 -20.95 4.27
C TRP A 572 1.53 -20.56 5.42
N GLN A 573 1.17 -21.46 6.32
CA GLN A 573 0.35 -21.13 7.49
C GLN A 573 0.97 -20.04 8.38
N SER A 574 2.31 -19.90 8.37
CA SER A 574 3.02 -18.84 9.08
C SER A 574 3.11 -17.52 8.28
N PHE A 575 2.83 -17.56 6.98
CA PHE A 575 2.92 -16.42 6.06
C PHE A 575 1.78 -16.42 5.04
N PRO A 576 0.53 -16.41 5.50
CA PRO A 576 -0.65 -16.66 4.65
C PRO A 576 -0.87 -15.59 3.58
N GLU A 577 -0.31 -14.40 3.77
CA GLU A 577 -0.38 -13.28 2.83
C GLU A 577 0.60 -13.40 1.65
N ARG A 578 1.54 -14.36 1.68
CA ARG A 578 2.63 -14.46 0.71
C ARG A 578 2.49 -15.70 -0.18
N ILE A 579 3.19 -15.67 -1.33
CA ILE A 579 3.39 -16.87 -2.14
C ILE A 579 4.54 -17.67 -1.53
N VAL A 580 4.31 -18.95 -1.24
CA VAL A 580 5.30 -19.89 -0.71
C VAL A 580 5.49 -21.03 -1.71
N GLY A 581 6.71 -21.31 -2.15
CA GLY A 581 6.90 -22.39 -3.11
C GLY A 581 8.36 -22.69 -3.48
N TYR A 582 8.54 -23.48 -4.50
CA TYR A 582 9.81 -24.11 -4.85
C TYR A 582 10.58 -23.39 -5.97
N PRO A 583 9.99 -23.14 -7.17
CA PRO A 583 10.74 -22.56 -8.29
C PRO A 583 10.92 -21.04 -8.09
N ALA A 584 12.11 -20.62 -7.73
CA ALA A 584 12.41 -19.20 -7.57
C ALA A 584 13.06 -18.58 -8.79
N ARG A 585 12.75 -17.30 -9.06
CA ARG A 585 13.29 -16.49 -10.16
C ARG A 585 13.58 -15.08 -9.66
N SER A 586 14.36 -14.33 -10.43
CA SER A 586 14.74 -12.97 -10.06
C SER A 586 14.51 -11.98 -11.20
N HIS A 587 14.40 -10.70 -10.84
CA HIS A 587 14.40 -9.59 -11.80
C HIS A 587 15.62 -8.71 -11.54
N PHE A 588 16.01 -7.91 -12.52
CA PHE A 588 17.08 -6.93 -12.41
C PHE A 588 16.85 -5.77 -13.38
N TRP A 589 17.47 -4.63 -13.10
CA TRP A 589 17.48 -3.50 -14.03
C TRP A 589 18.70 -3.60 -14.94
N ASP A 590 18.48 -3.64 -16.25
CA ASP A 590 19.53 -3.60 -17.29
C ASP A 590 19.74 -2.14 -17.70
N SER A 591 20.78 -1.51 -17.16
CA SER A 591 21.09 -0.10 -17.42
C SER A 591 21.48 0.18 -18.88
N ASN A 592 21.99 -0.83 -19.61
CA ASN A 592 22.37 -0.66 -21.02
C ASN A 592 21.16 -0.65 -21.94
N LYS A 593 20.10 -1.33 -21.56
CA LYS A 593 18.85 -1.45 -22.33
C LYS A 593 17.71 -0.65 -21.74
N GLU A 594 17.94 0.03 -20.62
CA GLU A 594 16.96 0.82 -19.87
C GLU A 594 15.62 0.08 -19.66
N ARG A 595 15.73 -1.19 -19.27
CA ARG A 595 14.55 -2.05 -19.07
C ARG A 595 14.76 -3.10 -17.99
N TRP A 596 13.65 -3.61 -17.48
CA TRP A 596 13.65 -4.71 -16.54
C TRP A 596 13.98 -6.02 -17.22
N GLY A 597 14.86 -6.81 -16.58
CA GLY A 597 15.26 -8.15 -17.00
C GLY A 597 14.67 -9.24 -16.12
N TYR A 598 14.30 -10.38 -16.74
CA TYR A 598 13.96 -11.62 -16.06
C TYR A 598 15.14 -12.55 -16.09
N THR A 599 15.43 -13.26 -15.00
CA THR A 599 16.51 -14.25 -14.98
C THR A 599 16.08 -15.54 -14.29
N SER A 600 16.43 -16.66 -14.92
CA SER A 600 16.35 -18.01 -14.37
C SER A 600 17.67 -18.51 -13.78
N LYS A 601 18.75 -17.72 -13.89
CA LYS A 601 20.04 -18.08 -13.32
C LYS A 601 19.92 -18.20 -11.80
N TRP A 602 20.56 -19.22 -11.26
CA TRP A 602 20.65 -19.39 -9.81
C TRP A 602 21.45 -18.24 -9.21
N THR A 603 20.80 -17.51 -8.31
CA THR A 603 21.41 -16.46 -7.49
C THR A 603 20.95 -16.67 -6.05
N ASN A 604 21.70 -16.13 -5.08
CA ASN A 604 21.25 -16.13 -3.68
C ASN A 604 20.09 -15.16 -3.43
N ASP A 605 19.64 -14.50 -4.46
CA ASP A 605 18.61 -13.47 -4.43
C ASP A 605 17.50 -13.83 -5.42
N TYR A 606 16.25 -13.68 -5.00
CA TYR A 606 15.06 -13.95 -5.81
C TYR A 606 13.95 -12.97 -5.48
N SER A 607 13.02 -12.78 -6.40
CA SER A 607 11.90 -11.87 -6.26
C SER A 607 10.55 -12.48 -6.68
N MET A 608 10.57 -13.67 -7.23
CA MET A 608 9.38 -14.40 -7.68
C MET A 608 9.48 -15.86 -7.28
N VAL A 609 8.34 -16.46 -6.99
CA VAL A 609 8.14 -17.92 -6.88
C VAL A 609 7.05 -18.31 -7.88
N LEU A 610 7.41 -19.19 -8.82
CA LEU A 610 6.52 -19.58 -9.91
C LEU A 610 5.39 -20.47 -9.41
N THR A 611 4.18 -20.22 -9.89
CA THR A 611 2.95 -20.88 -9.45
C THR A 611 2.78 -22.33 -9.93
N GLY A 612 3.73 -22.85 -10.68
CA GLY A 612 3.78 -24.28 -11.05
C GLY A 612 4.05 -25.22 -9.87
N ALA A 613 4.54 -24.70 -8.71
CA ALA A 613 4.69 -25.44 -7.47
C ALA A 613 4.69 -24.44 -6.28
N ALA A 614 3.54 -23.85 -5.97
CA ALA A 614 3.43 -22.84 -4.95
C ALA A 614 2.07 -22.88 -4.22
N ILE A 615 2.08 -22.39 -2.97
CA ILE A 615 0.90 -22.20 -2.13
C ILE A 615 0.69 -20.72 -1.91
N TYR A 616 -0.56 -20.28 -2.03
CA TYR A 616 -0.97 -18.91 -1.76
C TYR A 616 -2.45 -18.87 -1.39
N HIS A 617 -2.95 -17.72 -0.95
CA HIS A 617 -4.34 -17.58 -0.52
C HIS A 617 -5.32 -17.51 -1.71
N ARG A 618 -6.48 -18.16 -1.61
CA ARG A 618 -7.54 -18.17 -2.65
C ARG A 618 -8.04 -16.76 -3.03
N TYR A 619 -7.91 -15.78 -2.14
CA TYR A 619 -8.29 -14.41 -2.41
C TYR A 619 -7.53 -13.82 -3.62
N TYR A 620 -6.31 -14.26 -3.88
CA TYR A 620 -5.54 -13.80 -5.04
C TYR A 620 -6.13 -14.28 -6.37
N HIS A 621 -6.91 -15.38 -6.39
CA HIS A 621 -7.70 -15.75 -7.56
C HIS A 621 -8.78 -14.71 -7.85
N PHE A 622 -9.47 -14.24 -6.80
CA PHE A 622 -10.45 -13.18 -6.93
C PHE A 622 -9.82 -11.89 -7.43
N LEU A 623 -8.70 -11.46 -6.85
CA LEU A 623 -7.98 -10.26 -7.30
C LEU A 623 -7.47 -10.40 -8.74
N TYR A 624 -6.91 -11.55 -9.10
CA TYR A 624 -6.43 -11.81 -10.47
C TYR A 624 -7.57 -11.66 -11.49
N THR A 625 -8.73 -12.19 -11.17
CA THR A 625 -9.90 -12.20 -12.05
C THR A 625 -10.57 -10.83 -12.15
N HIS A 626 -10.80 -10.16 -11.02
CA HIS A 626 -11.68 -8.97 -10.94
C HIS A 626 -10.91 -7.64 -10.81
N PHE A 627 -9.71 -7.64 -10.25
CA PHE A 627 -8.93 -6.43 -10.06
C PHE A 627 -8.01 -6.12 -11.25
N LEU A 628 -7.35 -7.15 -11.82
CA LEU A 628 -6.46 -6.96 -12.96
C LEU A 628 -7.28 -6.66 -14.23
N PRO A 629 -6.78 -5.74 -15.11
CA PRO A 629 -7.48 -5.41 -16.33
C PRO A 629 -7.51 -6.58 -17.33
N VAL A 630 -8.55 -6.62 -18.11
CA VAL A 630 -8.73 -7.64 -19.14
C VAL A 630 -7.56 -7.69 -20.12
N SER A 631 -7.00 -6.52 -20.47
CA SER A 631 -5.88 -6.42 -21.42
C SER A 631 -4.64 -7.20 -21.00
N LEU A 632 -4.29 -7.22 -19.70
CA LEU A 632 -3.15 -7.99 -19.20
C LEU A 632 -3.44 -9.49 -19.22
N LYS A 633 -4.65 -9.89 -18.86
CA LYS A 633 -5.06 -11.30 -18.89
C LYS A 633 -5.11 -11.81 -20.34
N THR A 634 -5.69 -11.04 -21.24
CA THR A 634 -5.70 -11.38 -22.68
C THR A 634 -4.28 -11.55 -23.25
N MET A 635 -3.35 -10.67 -22.86
CA MET A 635 -1.95 -10.81 -23.29
C MET A 635 -1.31 -12.11 -22.78
N VAL A 636 -1.52 -12.45 -21.49
CA VAL A 636 -1.05 -13.70 -20.89
C VAL A 636 -1.62 -14.92 -21.63
N ASP A 637 -2.90 -14.89 -21.94
CA ASP A 637 -3.62 -15.98 -22.60
C ASP A 637 -3.19 -16.14 -24.07
N GLN A 638 -2.99 -15.05 -24.79
CA GLN A 638 -2.48 -15.06 -26.16
C GLN A 638 -1.04 -15.58 -26.26
N LEU A 639 -0.18 -15.22 -25.30
CA LEU A 639 1.20 -15.70 -25.24
C LEU A 639 1.29 -17.13 -24.68
N ALA A 640 0.23 -17.63 -24.04
CA ALA A 640 0.23 -18.86 -23.24
C ALA A 640 1.43 -18.92 -22.26
N ASN A 641 1.76 -17.78 -21.65
CA ASN A 641 2.96 -17.56 -20.83
C ASN A 641 2.78 -16.38 -19.87
N CYS A 642 3.60 -16.28 -18.83
CA CYS A 642 3.71 -15.16 -17.89
C CYS A 642 2.57 -15.05 -16.84
N GLU A 643 1.67 -15.99 -16.74
CA GLU A 643 0.60 -15.98 -15.73
C GLU A 643 1.15 -15.99 -14.31
N ASP A 644 2.23 -16.72 -14.10
CA ASP A 644 2.96 -16.84 -12.84
C ASP A 644 3.69 -15.53 -12.47
N ILE A 645 4.28 -14.85 -13.45
CA ILE A 645 4.90 -13.53 -13.25
C ILE A 645 3.81 -12.52 -12.83
N LEU A 646 2.68 -12.50 -13.55
CA LEU A 646 1.59 -11.57 -13.25
C LEU A 646 1.01 -11.80 -11.86
N MET A 647 0.88 -13.05 -11.40
CA MET A 647 0.46 -13.37 -10.03
C MET A 647 1.47 -12.86 -9.00
N ASN A 648 2.78 -13.01 -9.24
CA ASN A 648 3.81 -12.46 -8.35
C ASN A 648 3.77 -10.92 -8.30
N PHE A 649 3.55 -10.26 -9.45
CA PHE A 649 3.34 -8.80 -9.49
C PHE A 649 2.15 -8.38 -8.65
N LEU A 650 1.02 -9.05 -8.80
CA LEU A 650 -0.19 -8.77 -8.04
C LEU A 650 0.03 -8.92 -6.54
N VAL A 651 0.53 -10.08 -6.08
CA VAL A 651 0.72 -10.35 -4.65
C VAL A 651 1.75 -9.39 -4.04
N SER A 652 2.86 -9.12 -4.74
CA SER A 652 3.87 -8.18 -4.27
C SER A 652 3.36 -6.73 -4.25
N ALA A 653 2.52 -6.33 -5.20
CA ALA A 653 1.90 -5.00 -5.21
C ALA A 653 0.96 -4.81 -4.02
N VAL A 654 0.18 -5.84 -3.68
CA VAL A 654 -0.77 -5.82 -2.55
C VAL A 654 -0.04 -5.86 -1.21
N THR A 655 0.85 -6.83 -1.03
CA THR A 655 1.47 -7.11 0.29
C THR A 655 2.72 -6.26 0.57
N LYS A 656 3.39 -5.75 -0.47
CA LYS A 656 4.72 -5.12 -0.38
C LYS A 656 5.81 -6.05 0.17
N LEU A 657 5.57 -7.34 0.15
CA LEU A 657 6.45 -8.38 0.67
C LEU A 657 6.96 -9.30 -0.44
N PRO A 658 8.18 -9.84 -0.31
CA PRO A 658 8.69 -10.83 -1.25
C PRO A 658 8.02 -12.19 -1.02
N PRO A 659 7.98 -13.07 -2.03
CA PRO A 659 7.57 -14.46 -1.86
C PRO A 659 8.57 -15.22 -0.95
N ILE A 660 8.21 -16.45 -0.56
CA ILE A 660 9.06 -17.30 0.27
C ILE A 660 9.46 -18.56 -0.51
N LYS A 661 10.76 -18.79 -0.59
CA LYS A 661 11.31 -19.99 -1.16
C LYS A 661 11.44 -21.10 -0.12
N VAL A 662 10.94 -22.29 -0.45
CA VAL A 662 11.19 -23.52 0.31
C VAL A 662 12.11 -24.46 -0.46
N THR A 663 12.84 -25.33 0.24
CA THR A 663 13.85 -26.19 -0.36
C THR A 663 13.36 -27.62 -0.52
N GLN A 664 13.62 -28.21 -1.67
CA GLN A 664 13.40 -29.62 -1.92
C GLN A 664 14.60 -30.46 -1.49
N LYS A 665 14.36 -31.68 -1.05
CA LYS A 665 15.39 -32.64 -0.62
C LYS A 665 16.35 -33.04 -1.76
N LYS A 666 15.85 -33.17 -2.98
CA LYS A 666 16.63 -33.22 -4.21
C LYS A 666 16.40 -31.88 -4.86
N GLN A 667 17.47 -31.11 -5.05
CA GLN A 667 17.34 -29.96 -5.95
C GLN A 667 16.68 -30.48 -7.22
N TYR A 668 15.55 -29.88 -7.57
CA TYR A 668 15.00 -30.02 -8.89
C TYR A 668 16.10 -29.55 -9.84
N LYS A 669 16.98 -30.44 -10.23
CA LYS A 669 17.59 -30.27 -11.55
C LYS A 669 16.34 -30.22 -12.43
N GLU A 670 16.12 -29.11 -13.11
CA GLU A 670 15.48 -29.11 -14.41
C GLU A 670 16.35 -30.07 -15.24
N THR A 671 16.34 -31.33 -14.85
CA THR A 671 16.97 -32.41 -15.58
C THR A 671 16.14 -32.41 -16.82
N MET A 672 16.79 -32.04 -17.88
CA MET A 672 16.60 -32.68 -19.15
C MET A 672 16.43 -34.19 -18.92
N MET A 673 15.24 -34.56 -18.40
CA MET A 673 14.83 -35.96 -18.43
C MET A 673 14.54 -36.27 -19.89
N GLY A 674 15.52 -36.92 -20.41
CA GLY A 674 15.70 -37.65 -21.58
C GLY A 674 14.54 -37.67 -22.58
N GLN A 675 14.91 -37.23 -23.80
CA GLN A 675 14.49 -37.92 -25.02
C GLN A 675 13.08 -38.53 -25.00
N SER A 676 12.09 -37.66 -24.91
CA SER A 676 10.83 -37.88 -25.60
C SER A 676 10.39 -36.56 -26.21
N SER A 677 10.58 -36.42 -27.44
CA SER A 677 10.08 -35.65 -28.59
C SER A 677 9.10 -34.46 -28.37
N ARG A 678 9.18 -33.71 -27.26
CA ARG A 678 8.75 -32.30 -27.18
C ARG A 678 9.89 -31.53 -26.56
N ALA A 679 10.51 -30.67 -27.36
CA ALA A 679 11.43 -29.66 -26.85
C ALA A 679 10.79 -29.01 -25.64
N SER A 680 11.46 -29.09 -24.49
CA SER A 680 11.02 -28.44 -23.26
C SER A 680 10.69 -26.98 -23.61
N ARG A 681 9.48 -26.46 -23.25
CA ARG A 681 9.11 -25.05 -23.45
C ARG A 681 10.20 -24.11 -22.91
N TRP A 682 10.96 -24.55 -21.91
CA TRP A 682 12.09 -23.84 -21.30
C TRP A 682 13.33 -23.72 -22.19
N ALA A 683 13.45 -24.55 -23.21
CA ALA A 683 14.54 -24.50 -24.20
C ALA A 683 14.20 -23.56 -25.38
N ASP A 684 12.97 -23.11 -25.48
CA ASP A 684 12.52 -22.16 -26.50
C ASP A 684 13.04 -20.74 -26.20
N PRO A 685 13.90 -20.16 -27.06
CA PRO A 685 14.36 -18.78 -26.92
C PRO A 685 13.20 -17.76 -26.89
N ASP A 686 12.14 -18.03 -27.63
CA ASP A 686 10.95 -17.15 -27.69
C ASP A 686 10.21 -17.13 -26.36
N HIS A 687 10.13 -18.25 -25.67
CA HIS A 687 9.54 -18.32 -24.33
C HIS A 687 10.25 -17.37 -23.34
N PHE A 688 11.57 -17.32 -23.38
CA PHE A 688 12.35 -16.42 -22.53
C PHE A 688 12.17 -14.94 -22.94
N ALA A 689 12.18 -14.65 -24.24
CA ALA A 689 11.96 -13.31 -24.78
C ALA A 689 10.57 -12.75 -24.42
N GLN A 690 9.53 -13.60 -24.46
CA GLN A 690 8.18 -13.27 -24.01
C GLN A 690 8.16 -12.88 -22.54
N ARG A 691 8.82 -13.63 -21.65
CA ARG A 691 8.91 -13.31 -20.22
C ARG A 691 9.61 -11.98 -19.96
N GLN A 692 10.63 -11.63 -20.73
CA GLN A 692 11.25 -10.29 -20.69
C GLN A 692 10.26 -9.19 -21.06
N THR A 693 9.46 -9.42 -22.10
CA THR A 693 8.43 -8.47 -22.54
C THR A 693 7.34 -8.31 -21.49
N CYS A 694 6.86 -9.41 -20.90
CA CYS A 694 5.87 -9.40 -19.82
C CYS A 694 6.32 -8.56 -18.62
N MET A 695 7.57 -8.73 -18.17
CA MET A 695 8.14 -7.97 -17.06
C MET A 695 7.98 -6.46 -17.24
N ASN A 696 8.31 -5.96 -18.44
CA ASN A 696 8.26 -4.53 -18.74
C ASN A 696 6.83 -4.03 -18.93
N LYS A 697 5.97 -4.80 -19.57
CA LYS A 697 4.55 -4.47 -19.71
C LYS A 697 3.83 -4.41 -18.37
N PHE A 698 4.10 -5.39 -17.51
CA PHE A 698 3.52 -5.40 -16.16
C PHE A 698 4.06 -4.24 -15.32
N ALA A 699 5.38 -3.98 -15.32
CA ALA A 699 5.96 -2.86 -14.60
C ALA A 699 5.39 -1.52 -15.09
N SER A 700 5.19 -1.35 -16.40
CA SER A 700 4.53 -0.16 -16.96
C SER A 700 3.10 0.01 -16.48
N TRP A 701 2.32 -1.08 -16.44
CA TRP A 701 0.93 -1.01 -15.98
C TRP A 701 0.83 -0.73 -14.47
N PHE A 702 1.65 -1.39 -13.66
CA PHE A 702 1.68 -1.13 -12.20
C PHE A 702 2.30 0.23 -11.85
N GLY A 703 2.83 0.97 -12.84
CA GLY A 703 3.46 2.26 -12.67
C GLY A 703 4.82 2.24 -11.97
N ALA A 704 5.21 1.10 -11.40
CA ALA A 704 6.52 0.83 -10.79
C ALA A 704 6.75 -0.67 -10.73
N MET A 705 7.99 -1.10 -10.49
CA MET A 705 8.30 -2.50 -10.21
C MET A 705 7.85 -2.88 -8.80
N PRO A 706 6.80 -3.70 -8.62
CA PRO A 706 6.30 -4.06 -7.29
C PRO A 706 7.07 -5.21 -6.66
N LEU A 707 7.84 -5.98 -7.46
CA LEU A 707 8.56 -7.15 -6.98
C LEU A 707 9.63 -6.77 -5.96
N VAL A 708 9.70 -7.50 -4.86
CA VAL A 708 10.65 -7.29 -3.77
C VAL A 708 11.63 -8.44 -3.73
N HIS A 709 12.93 -8.14 -3.62
CA HIS A 709 13.98 -9.14 -3.48
C HIS A 709 14.03 -9.74 -2.09
N SER A 710 14.39 -11.01 -2.00
CA SER A 710 14.61 -11.77 -0.78
C SER A 710 15.78 -12.76 -0.93
N GLN A 711 16.47 -12.98 0.17
CA GLN A 711 17.48 -14.04 0.30
C GLN A 711 17.01 -15.13 1.27
N MET A 712 15.78 -14.99 1.78
CA MET A 712 15.23 -15.91 2.77
C MET A 712 14.84 -17.24 2.11
N ARG A 713 15.36 -18.33 2.67
CA ARG A 713 15.05 -19.69 2.27
C ARG A 713 14.70 -20.50 3.51
N LEU A 714 13.62 -21.26 3.46
CA LEU A 714 13.23 -22.16 4.54
C LEU A 714 13.49 -23.62 4.15
N ASP A 715 14.23 -24.31 4.99
CA ASP A 715 14.62 -25.70 4.83
C ASP A 715 13.94 -26.57 5.90
N PRO A 716 13.46 -27.78 5.58
CA PRO A 716 13.01 -28.73 6.59
C PRO A 716 14.15 -29.10 7.56
N VAL A 717 13.84 -29.12 8.86
CA VAL A 717 14.83 -29.50 9.90
C VAL A 717 15.43 -30.88 9.68
N LEU A 718 14.68 -31.77 9.03
CA LEU A 718 15.12 -33.13 8.72
C LEU A 718 16.08 -33.24 7.53
N PHE A 719 16.38 -32.13 6.83
CA PHE A 719 17.41 -32.16 5.83
C PHE A 719 18.77 -32.40 6.52
N LYS A 720 19.49 -33.39 6.05
CA LYS A 720 20.86 -33.67 6.47
C LYS A 720 21.72 -32.47 6.08
N ASP A 721 22.00 -31.58 7.01
CA ASP A 721 22.95 -30.53 6.77
C ASP A 721 24.38 -31.08 6.70
N GLN A 722 25.25 -30.33 6.03
CA GLN A 722 26.64 -30.77 5.86
C GLN A 722 27.40 -30.85 7.17
N VAL A 723 27.08 -29.99 8.15
CA VAL A 723 27.69 -30.02 9.50
C VAL A 723 27.33 -31.28 10.20
N SER A 724 26.07 -31.71 10.19
CA SER A 724 25.60 -32.98 10.76
C SER A 724 26.24 -34.19 10.09
N ILE A 725 26.45 -34.13 8.76
CA ILE A 725 27.15 -35.22 8.01
C ILE A 725 28.63 -35.26 8.38
N LEU A 726 29.30 -34.10 8.44
CA LEU A 726 30.69 -34.00 8.82
C LEU A 726 30.94 -34.44 10.30
N ARG A 727 30.10 -34.03 11.22
CA ARG A 727 30.17 -34.50 12.63
C ARG A 727 30.02 -36.00 12.72
N LYS A 728 29.11 -36.62 11.96
CA LYS A 728 29.00 -38.10 11.94
C LYS A 728 30.22 -38.75 11.32
N LYS A 729 30.79 -38.18 10.24
CA LYS A 729 31.97 -38.69 9.55
C LYS A 729 33.23 -38.62 10.43
N TYR A 730 33.37 -37.56 11.22
CA TYR A 730 34.55 -37.26 12.01
C TYR A 730 34.30 -37.44 13.54
N ARG A 731 33.27 -38.22 13.92
CA ARG A 731 32.88 -38.45 15.28
C ARG A 731 34.00 -39.03 16.16
N ASP A 732 34.88 -39.82 15.57
CA ASP A 732 35.98 -40.44 16.29
C ASP A 732 37.17 -39.52 16.49
N ILE A 733 37.25 -38.41 15.72
CA ILE A 733 38.28 -37.38 15.89
C ILE A 733 37.92 -36.42 17.01
N GLU A 734 36.63 -36.18 17.30
CA GLU A 734 36.19 -35.38 18.45
C GLU A 734 36.31 -36.11 19.80
N ARG A 735 36.64 -37.41 19.80
CA ARG A 735 36.81 -38.21 21.00
C ARG A 735 38.27 -38.42 21.44
N LEU A 736 39.19 -37.81 20.70
CA LEU A 736 40.59 -37.69 21.05
C LEU A 736 40.83 -36.35 21.79
#